data_228cd7bcf4962cffe6a0e5b68ec8e15f
#
_entry.id   228cd7bcf4962cffe6a0e5b68ec8e15f
#
_cell.length_a   1.000
_cell.length_b   1.000
_cell.length_c   1.000
_cell.angle_alpha   90.00
_cell.angle_beta   90.00
_cell.angle_gamma   90.00
#
_symmetry.space_group_name_H-M   'P 1'
#
loop_
_entity.id
_entity.type
_entity.pdbx_description
1 polymer ?
#
loop_
_entity_poly.entity_id
_entity_poly.type
_entity_poly.pdbx_seq_one_letter_code
_entity_poly.pdbx_strand_id
1 'polypeptide(L)'
;MELKFPVGLEKNEVLIERDGIKIEVPWPVQIQILKERNKKAKYDVIRSEKNIHIAEADVEVNKENRFHIIDMWEQNTNNIKLSRKVTCISAEKETAIRISTEFHCKSKHAKNFEDYQFVIPGAFYNKNDTDQNGQDDYLGTFEQDYKDDRNPNLSVTGFAKNDKQFISLIRADIPKVDTTITRKQIAERHFVHNTDIGSLGIAPSANKMEEFLLRCDYPFYERNSFCLNVDGSEWAAYRKIKQGEELEVSYILQFGEAENLTEASWKTSVFQMERILNDDIRHPFSLEETIPYRRDLLHNSFRDFPEKKNHPCGYVCHFSPRENYGNQNVLEYGFSGNQTMVCYEMLRAAEETGKEEYRERALKTIQFFVEHCIAESDLPNAMYSVEKEEFVYWWTGVLMPFQYSENREELEKFLGNQVVGAMMGIAEKLKGTKGNYCRTMTEAMYYLMLCFLEEKENGTLHKDWLDVVVAFCDKMIEIQNADGSWYRAYTMEGVPMTYPEEWFGSNVIEQGSGTIFPGEVLALVHEYTGNEKYRSALCKAADFIMEHYVEDVLYLGGLNDTTHKKSVKIDAVGVMYNMRTLLLAYETTKKERYLYGAKSAAQILASWTYLWDIPFDENTLLGKNDFGTTGWAGCDVIPGCSYVDDEFVEFVPDLMRIAEYSGNKKLAILGKIVTLGMQHGLSMPQRMYGYTMPGIQCEGFLTSLWLSDTDDLEFSGAVAKNKGDDNDTCNGLINGQALYNLDSLKRRYHTLEFDKIIEQIFAE
;
A
#
# COMPACT_ATOMS: atom_id res chain seq x y z
N MET A 1 15.02 31.73 1.11
CA MET A 1 14.61 31.12 2.39
C MET A 1 15.33 31.86 3.50
N GLU A 2 14.63 32.24 4.55
CA GLU A 2 15.18 32.99 5.66
C GLU A 2 14.80 32.28 6.96
N LEU A 3 15.81 31.83 7.73
CA LEU A 3 15.66 31.26 9.05
C LEU A 3 16.02 32.34 10.08
N LYS A 4 15.09 32.71 10.94
CA LYS A 4 15.26 33.76 11.92
C LYS A 4 15.03 33.21 13.34
N PHE A 5 15.82 33.70 14.26
CA PHE A 5 15.61 33.54 15.68
C PHE A 5 15.32 34.94 16.27
N PRO A 6 14.03 35.35 16.35
CA PRO A 6 13.69 36.66 16.86
C PRO A 6 14.22 36.88 18.27
N VAL A 7 14.98 37.94 18.50
CA VAL A 7 15.58 38.28 19.79
C VAL A 7 14.70 39.30 20.52
N GLY A 8 14.33 39.01 21.78
CA GLY A 8 13.58 39.91 22.66
C GLY A 8 12.96 39.16 23.83
N LEU A 9 12.58 39.86 24.91
CA LEU A 9 12.09 39.32 26.19
C LEU A 9 10.91 38.29 26.12
N GLU A 10 10.31 38.14 24.93
CA GLU A 10 9.25 37.16 24.69
C GLU A 10 9.50 36.23 23.49
N LYS A 11 10.71 36.23 22.88
CA LYS A 11 10.87 35.72 21.51
C LYS A 11 12.17 34.91 21.28
N ASN A 12 12.32 33.76 21.90
CA ASN A 12 13.32 32.76 21.45
C ASN A 12 12.58 31.62 20.71
N GLU A 13 11.70 32.02 19.81
CA GLU A 13 10.98 31.14 18.88
C GLU A 13 11.81 30.96 17.59
N VAL A 14 11.49 29.94 16.80
CA VAL A 14 12.06 29.80 15.46
C VAL A 14 11.04 30.27 14.44
N LEU A 15 11.48 31.10 13.52
CA LEU A 15 10.68 31.60 12.39
C LEU A 15 11.38 31.23 11.09
N ILE A 16 10.67 30.56 10.20
CA ILE A 16 11.12 30.23 8.86
C ILE A 16 10.21 30.89 7.85
N GLU A 17 10.77 31.64 6.91
CA GLU A 17 10.01 32.29 5.84
C GLU A 17 10.63 31.93 4.49
N ARG A 18 9.77 31.50 3.55
CA ARG A 18 10.17 31.22 2.17
C ARG A 18 9.00 31.38 1.22
N ASP A 19 9.16 32.23 0.21
CA ASP A 19 8.27 32.32 -0.97
C ASP A 19 6.76 32.37 -0.65
N GLY A 20 6.38 32.96 0.51
CA GLY A 20 5.00 33.05 0.97
C GLY A 20 4.58 31.97 1.97
N ILE A 21 5.42 31.00 2.25
CA ILE A 21 5.25 30.08 3.36
C ILE A 21 5.90 30.65 4.61
N LYS A 22 5.20 30.59 5.73
CA LYS A 22 5.67 30.95 7.06
C LYS A 22 5.51 29.76 8.00
N ILE A 23 6.58 29.42 8.72
CA ILE A 23 6.55 28.40 9.78
C ILE A 23 6.99 29.07 11.09
N GLU A 24 6.15 28.92 12.09
CA GLU A 24 6.45 29.33 13.47
C GLU A 24 6.68 28.09 14.32
N VAL A 25 7.75 28.11 15.15
CA VAL A 25 8.01 27.07 16.15
C VAL A 25 8.06 27.74 17.51
N PRO A 26 6.89 28.01 18.11
CA PRO A 26 6.81 28.82 19.34
C PRO A 26 7.44 28.13 20.55
N TRP A 27 7.46 26.79 20.53
CA TRP A 27 8.08 25.96 21.55
C TRP A 27 8.98 24.92 20.89
N PRO A 28 10.23 25.30 20.52
CA PRO A 28 11.10 24.43 19.76
C PRO A 28 11.48 23.15 20.50
N VAL A 29 11.49 23.17 21.81
CA VAL A 29 11.80 22.00 22.65
C VAL A 29 10.60 21.63 23.49
N GLN A 30 10.18 20.38 23.39
CA GLN A 30 9.14 19.80 24.23
C GLN A 30 9.64 18.45 24.74
N ILE A 31 9.67 18.27 26.07
CA ILE A 31 10.07 17.03 26.73
C ILE A 31 8.96 16.59 27.66
N GLN A 32 8.57 15.33 27.55
CA GLN A 32 7.63 14.69 28.46
C GLN A 32 8.31 13.52 29.15
N ILE A 33 8.19 13.47 30.47
CA ILE A 33 8.53 12.29 31.29
C ILE A 33 7.27 11.43 31.42
N LEU A 34 7.43 10.10 31.36
CA LEU A 34 6.33 9.16 31.53
C LEU A 34 5.54 9.46 32.83
N LYS A 35 4.22 9.63 32.69
CA LYS A 35 3.27 10.01 33.73
C LYS A 35 3.38 11.45 34.26
N GLU A 36 4.20 12.30 33.64
CA GLU A 36 4.29 13.72 33.98
C GLU A 36 3.71 14.60 32.85
N ARG A 37 3.54 15.89 33.13
CA ARG A 37 3.10 16.88 32.14
C ARG A 37 4.22 17.19 31.17
N ASN A 38 3.87 17.47 29.91
CA ASN A 38 4.81 17.95 28.90
C ASN A 38 5.41 19.30 29.32
N LYS A 39 6.73 19.40 29.29
CA LYS A 39 7.48 20.64 29.52
C LYS A 39 7.89 21.23 28.18
N LYS A 40 7.40 22.43 27.92
CA LYS A 40 7.75 23.24 26.73
C LYS A 40 8.84 24.25 27.11
N ALA A 41 9.85 24.39 26.27
CA ALA A 41 10.94 25.33 26.49
C ALA A 41 11.33 26.07 25.20
N LYS A 42 11.87 27.27 25.38
CA LYS A 42 12.51 28.08 24.33
C LYS A 42 14.02 27.96 24.48
N TYR A 43 14.76 28.44 23.49
CA TYR A 43 16.22 28.46 23.58
C TYR A 43 16.73 29.54 24.51
N ASP A 44 17.77 29.20 25.29
CA ASP A 44 18.49 30.13 26.17
C ASP A 44 19.62 30.84 25.41
N VAL A 45 20.31 30.12 24.53
CA VAL A 45 21.46 30.62 23.77
C VAL A 45 21.28 30.24 22.30
N ILE A 46 21.60 31.21 21.41
CA ILE A 46 21.63 30.97 19.96
C ILE A 46 22.92 31.57 19.42
N ARG A 47 23.68 30.75 18.69
CA ARG A 47 24.90 31.16 17.97
C ARG A 47 24.71 30.86 16.50
N SER A 48 25.07 31.80 15.65
CA SER A 48 24.87 31.70 14.20
C SER A 48 26.20 31.85 13.48
N GLU A 49 26.51 30.90 12.61
CA GLU A 49 27.65 30.98 11.71
C GLU A 49 27.23 30.59 10.30
N LYS A 50 27.22 31.54 9.38
CA LYS A 50 26.74 31.35 7.99
C LYS A 50 25.32 30.77 7.94
N ASN A 51 25.21 29.55 7.43
CA ASN A 51 23.96 28.81 7.28
C ASN A 51 23.67 27.81 8.41
N ILE A 52 24.49 27.82 9.48
CA ILE A 52 24.33 26.95 10.63
C ILE A 52 24.00 27.81 11.86
N HIS A 53 22.99 27.39 12.59
CA HIS A 53 22.58 28.02 13.84
C HIS A 53 22.56 26.93 14.92
N ILE A 54 23.29 27.16 15.98
CA ILE A 54 23.31 26.28 17.16
C ILE A 54 22.51 26.97 18.23
N ALA A 55 21.45 26.30 18.67
CA ALA A 55 20.52 26.77 19.68
C ALA A 55 20.52 25.81 20.88
N GLU A 56 20.67 26.34 22.08
CA GLU A 56 20.80 25.55 23.31
C GLU A 56 19.67 25.88 24.29
N ALA A 57 19.18 24.87 24.98
CA ALA A 57 18.20 25.03 26.05
C ALA A 57 18.48 24.11 27.23
N ASP A 58 18.39 24.64 28.44
CA ASP A 58 18.39 23.87 29.68
C ASP A 58 16.95 23.67 30.17
N VAL A 59 16.49 22.43 30.20
CA VAL A 59 15.10 22.09 30.53
C VAL A 59 15.03 21.37 31.87
N GLU A 60 14.51 22.04 32.89
CA GLU A 60 14.13 21.43 34.15
C GLU A 60 12.66 20.98 34.06
N VAL A 61 12.44 19.68 33.90
CA VAL A 61 11.08 19.12 33.91
C VAL A 61 10.52 19.08 35.33
N ASN A 62 11.35 18.64 36.27
CA ASN A 62 11.12 18.70 37.69
C ASN A 62 12.46 18.80 38.43
N LYS A 63 12.44 18.81 39.78
CA LYS A 63 13.65 18.99 40.60
C LYS A 63 14.76 17.95 40.37
N GLU A 64 14.39 16.74 39.93
CA GLU A 64 15.29 15.60 39.80
C GLU A 64 15.72 15.39 38.33
N ASN A 65 14.88 15.82 37.39
CA ASN A 65 15.08 15.57 35.99
C ASN A 65 15.39 16.85 35.20
N ARG A 66 16.63 16.97 34.73
CA ARG A 66 17.11 18.09 33.92
C ARG A 66 17.82 17.59 32.68
N PHE A 67 17.60 18.28 31.57
CA PHE A 67 18.13 17.95 30.27
C PHE A 67 18.77 19.18 29.62
N HIS A 68 19.91 18.97 28.95
CA HIS A 68 20.53 19.96 28.09
C HIS A 68 20.28 19.58 26.64
N ILE A 69 19.73 20.52 25.87
CA ILE A 69 19.35 20.30 24.47
C ILE A 69 20.23 21.17 23.59
N ILE A 70 20.81 20.57 22.56
CA ILE A 70 21.51 21.27 21.49
C ILE A 70 20.80 20.97 20.18
N ASP A 71 20.22 21.99 19.57
CA ASP A 71 19.63 21.94 18.24
C ASP A 71 20.57 22.64 17.26
N MET A 72 20.97 21.91 16.24
CA MET A 72 21.69 22.46 15.10
C MET A 72 20.71 22.60 13.92
N TRP A 73 20.47 23.83 13.53
CA TRP A 73 19.66 24.19 12.38
C TRP A 73 20.56 24.54 11.21
N GLU A 74 20.54 23.71 10.17
CA GLU A 74 21.32 23.90 8.95
C GLU A 74 20.42 24.32 7.81
N GLN A 75 20.64 25.51 7.27
CA GLN A 75 19.88 26.06 6.16
C GLN A 75 20.56 25.73 4.82
N ASN A 76 19.87 24.96 3.98
CA ASN A 76 20.27 24.67 2.61
C ASN A 76 19.37 25.39 1.60
N THR A 77 19.62 25.20 0.30
CA THR A 77 18.87 25.90 -0.75
C THR A 77 17.37 25.63 -0.67
N ASN A 78 16.95 24.36 -0.52
CA ASN A 78 15.57 23.93 -0.58
C ASN A 78 15.07 23.22 0.69
N ASN A 79 15.87 23.17 1.73
CA ASN A 79 15.50 22.53 2.99
C ASN A 79 16.22 23.14 4.18
N ILE A 80 15.66 22.87 5.36
CA ILE A 80 16.31 23.14 6.64
C ILE A 80 16.41 21.81 7.37
N LYS A 81 17.61 21.45 7.81
CA LYS A 81 17.83 20.29 8.67
C LYS A 81 17.91 20.73 10.12
N LEU A 82 17.14 20.07 10.98
CA LEU A 82 17.21 20.13 12.43
C LEU A 82 17.88 18.85 12.92
N SER A 83 19.04 18.98 13.55
CA SER A 83 19.68 17.87 14.28
C SER A 83 19.63 18.20 15.76
N ARG A 84 18.93 17.39 16.53
CA ARG A 84 18.72 17.55 17.97
C ARG A 84 19.52 16.53 18.75
N LYS A 85 20.24 17.01 19.73
CA LYS A 85 20.90 16.22 20.77
C LYS A 85 20.35 16.58 22.13
N VAL A 86 19.92 15.58 22.88
CA VAL A 86 19.41 15.72 24.24
C VAL A 86 20.33 14.96 25.18
N THR A 87 20.96 15.67 26.11
CA THR A 87 21.83 15.12 27.15
C THR A 87 21.09 15.14 28.49
N CYS A 88 21.01 14.02 29.14
CA CYS A 88 20.46 13.95 30.49
C CYS A 88 21.46 14.45 31.54
N ILE A 89 21.25 15.62 32.12
CA ILE A 89 22.11 16.23 33.12
C ILE A 89 21.88 15.61 34.49
N SER A 90 20.63 15.41 34.87
CA SER A 90 20.24 14.65 36.05
C SER A 90 18.93 13.92 35.83
N ALA A 91 18.78 12.73 36.38
CA ALA A 91 17.58 11.93 36.29
C ALA A 91 17.39 11.07 37.51
N GLU A 92 16.11 10.79 37.87
CA GLU A 92 15.77 9.68 38.73
C GLU A 92 16.27 8.35 38.18
N LYS A 93 16.36 7.34 39.02
CA LYS A 93 16.94 6.04 38.65
C LYS A 93 16.30 5.36 37.44
N GLU A 94 15.07 5.66 37.14
CA GLU A 94 14.30 5.05 36.02
C GLU A 94 13.48 6.07 35.22
N THR A 95 14.08 7.19 34.85
CA THR A 95 13.44 8.20 34.03
C THR A 95 13.29 7.69 32.58
N ALA A 96 12.13 7.94 32.00
CA ALA A 96 11.85 7.66 30.60
C ALA A 96 11.19 8.88 29.95
N ILE A 97 11.69 9.28 28.79
CA ILE A 97 11.32 10.52 28.11
C ILE A 97 10.80 10.30 26.70
N ARG A 98 10.00 11.25 26.24
CA ARG A 98 9.62 11.48 24.86
C ARG A 98 9.90 12.95 24.51
N ILE A 99 10.34 13.18 23.30
CA ILE A 99 10.70 14.51 22.77
C ILE A 99 9.79 14.81 21.61
N SER A 100 9.24 16.02 21.53
CA SER A 100 8.37 16.43 20.43
C SER A 100 8.68 17.84 19.93
N THR A 101 8.26 18.10 18.69
CA THR A 101 8.30 19.44 18.08
C THR A 101 7.07 19.63 17.19
N GLU A 102 6.45 20.82 17.29
CA GLU A 102 5.31 21.24 16.47
C GLU A 102 5.73 22.43 15.59
N PHE A 103 5.49 22.31 14.29
CA PHE A 103 5.76 23.33 13.28
C PHE A 103 4.42 23.91 12.84
N HIS A 104 4.14 25.16 13.16
CA HIS A 104 2.94 25.88 12.78
C HIS A 104 3.12 26.47 11.37
N CYS A 105 2.50 25.86 10.38
CA CYS A 105 2.70 26.14 8.97
C CYS A 105 1.54 26.99 8.43
N LYS A 106 1.87 28.06 7.72
CA LYS A 106 0.90 28.93 7.06
C LYS A 106 1.38 29.30 5.66
N SER A 107 0.48 29.22 4.68
CA SER A 107 0.70 29.76 3.35
C SER A 107 0.04 31.13 3.20
N LYS A 108 0.58 31.97 2.32
CA LYS A 108 0.22 33.40 2.18
C LYS A 108 -1.27 33.62 1.88
N HIS A 109 -1.85 32.79 1.02
CA HIS A 109 -3.23 32.96 0.56
C HIS A 109 -4.20 31.95 1.18
N ALA A 110 -3.75 31.06 2.06
CA ALA A 110 -4.62 30.17 2.80
C ALA A 110 -5.45 30.94 3.85
N LYS A 111 -6.74 30.62 3.91
CA LYS A 111 -7.70 31.25 4.83
C LYS A 111 -8.22 30.27 5.87
N ASN A 112 -8.20 28.99 5.55
CA ASN A 112 -8.67 27.91 6.41
C ASN A 112 -7.90 26.60 6.12
N PHE A 113 -8.16 25.60 6.94
CA PHE A 113 -7.54 24.27 6.80
C PHE A 113 -7.90 23.59 5.46
N GLU A 114 -9.06 23.93 4.90
CA GLU A 114 -9.54 23.35 3.63
C GLU A 114 -8.72 23.80 2.41
N ASP A 115 -7.96 24.89 2.52
CA ASP A 115 -7.05 25.33 1.46
C ASP A 115 -5.79 24.47 1.32
N TYR A 116 -5.62 23.50 2.22
CA TYR A 116 -4.50 22.55 2.20
C TYR A 116 -4.94 21.14 1.83
N GLN A 117 -4.03 20.43 1.19
CA GLN A 117 -4.10 18.98 0.95
C GLN A 117 -2.90 18.32 1.60
N PHE A 118 -3.03 17.04 1.98
CA PHE A 118 -2.00 16.36 2.72
C PHE A 118 -1.68 14.98 2.15
N VAL A 119 -0.43 14.53 2.33
CA VAL A 119 -0.02 13.13 2.16
C VAL A 119 0.73 12.69 3.41
N ILE A 120 0.25 11.63 4.03
CA ILE A 120 1.03 10.76 4.91
C ILE A 120 1.23 9.46 4.11
N PRO A 121 2.43 9.20 3.61
CA PRO A 121 2.71 8.07 2.73
C PRO A 121 2.13 6.75 3.22
N GLY A 122 1.38 6.08 2.35
CA GLY A 122 0.74 4.81 2.65
C GLY A 122 -0.44 4.85 3.63
N ALA A 123 -0.84 6.03 4.13
CA ALA A 123 -1.84 6.14 5.19
C ALA A 123 -2.94 7.16 4.92
N PHE A 124 -2.60 8.35 4.43
CA PHE A 124 -3.55 9.44 4.32
C PHE A 124 -3.32 10.28 3.07
N TYR A 125 -4.36 10.47 2.27
CA TYR A 125 -4.30 11.19 0.99
C TYR A 125 -5.48 12.15 0.86
N ASN A 126 -5.17 13.43 0.73
CA ASN A 126 -6.14 14.50 0.47
C ASN A 126 -7.42 14.42 1.31
N LYS A 127 -7.31 14.16 2.64
CA LYS A 127 -8.44 14.09 3.58
C LYS A 127 -9.44 12.95 3.33
N ASN A 128 -9.25 12.14 2.29
CA ASN A 128 -10.11 11.00 1.90
C ASN A 128 -11.62 11.34 1.73
N ASP A 129 -11.96 12.57 1.39
CA ASP A 129 -13.34 13.03 1.14
C ASP A 129 -13.81 12.53 -0.23
N THR A 130 -14.33 11.32 -0.30
CA THR A 130 -14.73 10.67 -1.55
C THR A 130 -16.12 11.09 -2.04
N ASP A 131 -17.00 11.55 -1.18
CA ASP A 131 -18.32 12.02 -1.54
C ASP A 131 -18.36 13.53 -1.82
N GLN A 132 -17.22 14.20 -1.66
CA GLN A 132 -17.04 15.63 -1.93
C GLN A 132 -18.01 16.54 -1.15
N ASN A 133 -18.45 16.11 0.02
CA ASN A 133 -19.35 16.88 0.87
C ASN A 133 -18.60 17.89 1.77
N GLY A 134 -17.28 17.92 1.69
CA GLY A 134 -16.42 18.80 2.50
C GLY A 134 -16.23 18.29 3.93
N GLN A 135 -16.70 17.11 4.24
CA GLN A 135 -16.48 16.45 5.52
C GLN A 135 -15.49 15.32 5.35
N ASP A 136 -14.74 15.08 6.41
CA ASP A 136 -13.80 13.98 6.46
C ASP A 136 -14.52 12.63 6.51
N ASP A 137 -14.14 11.73 5.64
CA ASP A 137 -14.64 10.34 5.65
C ASP A 137 -14.03 9.49 6.76
N TYR A 138 -13.04 10.01 7.48
CA TYR A 138 -12.52 9.39 8.67
C TYR A 138 -13.46 9.53 9.87
N LEU A 139 -13.47 8.49 10.69
CA LEU A 139 -14.05 8.58 12.01
C LEU A 139 -13.07 9.25 12.97
N GLY A 140 -13.41 10.41 13.48
CA GLY A 140 -12.57 11.09 14.48
C GLY A 140 -12.16 12.49 14.08
N THR A 141 -10.90 12.82 14.32
CA THR A 141 -10.34 14.14 14.05
C THR A 141 -9.32 14.11 12.92
N PHE A 142 -9.04 15.28 12.30
CA PHE A 142 -7.93 15.43 11.35
C PHE A 142 -6.54 15.30 11.99
N GLU A 143 -6.45 15.03 13.28
CA GLU A 143 -5.19 14.76 13.94
C GLU A 143 -4.72 13.35 13.60
N GLN A 144 -3.67 13.25 12.79
CA GLN A 144 -3.11 12.00 12.30
C GLN A 144 -1.63 11.96 12.63
N ASP A 145 -1.23 11.02 13.49
CA ASP A 145 0.17 10.77 13.84
C ASP A 145 0.47 9.29 13.64
N TYR A 146 1.46 9.00 12.80
CA TYR A 146 1.82 7.64 12.42
C TYR A 146 3.25 7.32 12.81
N LYS A 147 3.45 6.14 13.35
CA LYS A 147 4.81 5.61 13.62
C LYS A 147 5.63 5.53 12.35
N ASP A 148 6.96 5.72 12.47
CA ASP A 148 7.88 5.65 11.34
C ASP A 148 7.78 4.32 10.58
N ASP A 149 7.58 3.19 11.28
CA ASP A 149 7.43 1.86 10.67
C ASP A 149 6.13 1.66 9.88
N ARG A 150 5.23 2.65 9.90
CA ARG A 150 4.03 2.76 9.07
C ARG A 150 4.16 3.83 7.98
N ASN A 151 5.35 4.35 7.76
CA ASN A 151 5.61 5.44 6.82
C ASN A 151 6.69 5.03 5.81
N PRO A 152 6.30 4.62 4.59
CA PRO A 152 7.21 4.06 3.60
C PRO A 152 8.40 4.94 3.23
N ASN A 153 8.25 6.26 3.25
CA ASN A 153 9.34 7.18 2.91
C ASN A 153 9.73 8.15 4.03
N LEU A 154 9.24 7.91 5.28
CA LEU A 154 9.59 8.72 6.45
C LEU A 154 9.27 10.21 6.29
N SER A 155 8.13 10.55 5.70
CA SER A 155 7.74 11.94 5.47
C SER A 155 6.25 12.19 5.70
N VAL A 156 5.90 13.47 5.91
CA VAL A 156 4.54 13.99 5.77
C VAL A 156 4.59 15.26 4.95
N THR A 157 3.63 15.45 4.06
CA THR A 157 3.60 16.58 3.13
C THR A 157 2.29 17.35 3.25
N GLY A 158 2.38 18.68 3.42
CA GLY A 158 1.28 19.61 3.28
C GLY A 158 1.45 20.43 1.99
N PHE A 159 0.40 20.50 1.20
CA PHE A 159 0.34 21.25 -0.06
C PHE A 159 -0.70 22.36 0.01
N ALA A 160 -0.29 23.60 -0.26
CA ALA A 160 -1.14 24.77 -0.30
C ALA A 160 -1.64 24.99 -1.75
N LYS A 161 -2.90 24.65 -2.03
CA LYS A 161 -3.51 24.71 -3.37
C LYS A 161 -3.37 26.09 -4.02
N ASN A 162 -3.71 27.15 -3.26
CA ASN A 162 -3.77 28.52 -3.78
C ASN A 162 -2.40 29.12 -4.11
N ASP A 163 -1.35 28.63 -3.47
CA ASP A 163 0.02 29.13 -3.62
C ASP A 163 0.89 28.18 -4.46
N LYS A 164 0.40 26.98 -4.79
CA LYS A 164 1.15 25.91 -5.48
C LYS A 164 2.48 25.58 -4.81
N GLN A 165 2.48 25.58 -3.49
CA GLN A 165 3.65 25.32 -2.67
C GLN A 165 3.43 24.17 -1.71
N PHE A 166 4.50 23.44 -1.41
CA PHE A 166 4.45 22.37 -0.43
C PHE A 166 5.54 22.51 0.62
N ILE A 167 5.25 21.92 1.77
CA ILE A 167 6.19 21.70 2.87
C ILE A 167 6.14 20.23 3.22
N SER A 168 7.30 19.58 3.33
CA SER A 168 7.40 18.22 3.84
C SER A 168 8.25 18.19 5.10
N LEU A 169 7.75 17.56 6.15
CA LEU A 169 8.54 17.19 7.32
C LEU A 169 9.01 15.73 7.14
N ILE A 170 10.29 15.54 7.26
CA ILE A 170 10.99 14.29 6.92
C ILE A 170 11.83 13.86 8.12
N ARG A 171 11.77 12.58 8.49
CA ARG A 171 12.73 11.97 9.40
C ARG A 171 14.09 11.82 8.66
N ALA A 172 15.15 12.41 9.18
CA ALA A 172 16.45 12.42 8.51
C ALA A 172 17.33 11.20 8.85
N ASP A 173 17.30 10.74 10.08
CA ASP A 173 17.97 9.52 10.51
C ASP A 173 17.06 8.30 10.30
N ILE A 174 17.63 7.18 9.90
CA ILE A 174 16.90 5.94 9.70
C ILE A 174 16.88 5.17 11.03
N PRO A 175 15.69 4.76 11.54
CA PRO A 175 15.59 3.94 12.75
C PRO A 175 16.34 2.61 12.61
N LYS A 176 17.01 2.16 13.66
CA LYS A 176 17.84 0.94 13.65
C LYS A 176 17.45 -0.10 14.68
N VAL A 177 16.70 0.30 15.70
CA VAL A 177 16.33 -0.56 16.81
C VAL A 177 14.83 -0.47 17.03
N ASP A 178 14.19 -1.62 17.11
CA ASP A 178 12.84 -1.75 17.62
C ASP A 178 12.65 -3.14 18.24
N THR A 179 11.96 -3.17 19.37
CA THR A 179 11.64 -4.42 20.06
C THR A 179 10.14 -4.70 19.99
N THR A 180 9.73 -5.92 20.26
CA THR A 180 8.32 -6.31 20.22
C THR A 180 7.52 -5.55 21.31
N ILE A 181 6.38 -4.96 20.92
CA ILE A 181 5.42 -4.34 21.84
C ILE A 181 4.53 -5.43 22.43
N THR A 182 4.43 -5.48 23.76
CA THR A 182 3.64 -6.46 24.48
C THR A 182 2.18 -6.00 24.65
N ARG A 183 1.25 -6.95 24.78
CA ARG A 183 -0.17 -6.66 25.11
C ARG A 183 -0.34 -5.78 26.34
N LYS A 184 0.52 -5.95 27.36
CA LYS A 184 0.53 -5.10 28.56
C LYS A 184 0.85 -3.65 28.21
N GLN A 185 1.85 -3.41 27.36
CA GLN A 185 2.22 -2.05 26.92
C GLN A 185 1.09 -1.41 26.13
N ILE A 186 0.43 -2.16 25.24
CA ILE A 186 -0.75 -1.66 24.51
C ILE A 186 -1.85 -1.20 25.49
N ALA A 187 -2.16 -2.00 26.51
CA ALA A 187 -3.16 -1.67 27.52
C ALA A 187 -2.76 -0.48 28.40
N GLU A 188 -1.46 -0.27 28.63
CA GLU A 188 -0.95 0.90 29.38
C GLU A 188 -1.02 2.19 28.57
N ARG A 189 -1.12 2.12 27.21
CA ARG A 189 -1.13 3.22 26.25
C ARG A 189 0.13 4.11 26.28
N HIS A 190 0.63 4.44 27.45
CA HIS A 190 1.86 5.22 27.68
C HIS A 190 2.87 4.30 28.38
N PHE A 191 3.92 3.91 27.67
CA PHE A 191 4.82 2.85 28.12
C PHE A 191 6.28 3.09 27.75
N VAL A 192 7.16 2.46 28.53
CA VAL A 192 8.60 2.43 28.21
C VAL A 192 8.84 1.41 27.09
N HIS A 193 9.59 1.82 26.07
CA HIS A 193 9.92 0.96 24.95
C HIS A 193 11.36 1.19 24.46
N ASN A 194 12.04 0.11 24.10
CA ASN A 194 13.37 0.19 23.50
C ASN A 194 13.23 0.26 21.97
N THR A 195 13.19 1.48 21.46
CA THR A 195 12.95 1.74 20.05
C THR A 195 13.63 3.01 19.58
N ASP A 196 14.02 3.03 18.29
CA ASP A 196 14.38 4.24 17.54
C ASP A 196 13.19 4.75 16.68
N ILE A 197 12.07 4.02 16.67
CA ILE A 197 10.87 4.42 15.95
C ILE A 197 10.32 5.71 16.56
N GLY A 198 10.22 6.75 15.75
CA GLY A 198 9.52 7.98 16.04
C GLY A 198 8.16 8.01 15.38
N SER A 199 7.60 9.20 15.25
CA SER A 199 6.39 9.44 14.47
C SER A 199 6.40 10.80 13.80
N LEU A 200 5.64 10.88 12.71
CA LEU A 200 5.34 12.11 11.99
C LEU A 200 3.82 12.27 11.90
N GLY A 201 3.35 13.52 11.96
CA GLY A 201 1.91 13.76 11.96
C GLY A 201 1.51 15.13 11.44
N ILE A 202 0.19 15.27 11.25
CA ILE A 202 -0.50 16.49 10.86
C ILE A 202 -1.68 16.77 11.79
N ALA A 203 -1.98 18.04 11.99
CA ALA A 203 -3.19 18.47 12.69
C ALA A 203 -3.64 19.85 12.21
N PRO A 204 -4.94 20.20 12.33
CA PRO A 204 -5.38 21.58 12.25
C PRO A 204 -4.84 22.37 13.43
N SER A 205 -4.59 23.66 13.24
CA SER A 205 -4.23 24.54 14.37
C SER A 205 -5.46 24.82 15.24
N ALA A 206 -5.35 24.58 16.53
CA ALA A 206 -6.44 24.83 17.48
C ALA A 206 -6.84 26.34 17.59
N ASN A 207 -5.94 27.25 17.23
CA ASN A 207 -6.10 28.69 17.47
C ASN A 207 -6.20 29.54 16.21
N LYS A 208 -5.80 29.02 15.07
CA LYS A 208 -5.75 29.77 13.80
C LYS A 208 -6.22 28.87 12.65
N MET A 209 -7.36 29.20 12.09
CA MET A 209 -8.01 28.42 11.02
C MET A 209 -7.16 28.31 9.75
N GLU A 210 -6.29 29.27 9.50
CA GLU A 210 -5.43 29.34 8.32
C GLU A 210 -4.08 28.63 8.49
N GLU A 211 -3.85 27.96 9.63
CA GLU A 211 -2.63 27.23 9.92
C GLU A 211 -2.90 25.72 10.04
N PHE A 212 -1.91 24.93 9.66
CA PHE A 212 -1.82 23.51 10.02
C PHE A 212 -0.53 23.22 10.77
N LEU A 213 -0.51 22.11 11.50
CA LEU A 213 0.64 21.66 12.25
C LEU A 213 1.28 20.47 11.52
N LEU A 214 2.62 20.52 11.39
CA LEU A 214 3.43 19.33 11.19
C LEU A 214 4.04 18.96 12.54
N ARG A 215 3.98 17.70 12.91
CA ARG A 215 4.44 17.20 14.22
C ARG A 215 5.47 16.10 14.05
N CYS A 216 6.42 16.04 14.96
CA CYS A 216 7.34 14.93 15.10
C CYS A 216 7.55 14.56 16.55
N ASP A 217 7.61 13.27 16.84
CA ASP A 217 7.86 12.72 18.16
C ASP A 217 8.97 11.66 18.13
N TYR A 218 9.73 11.58 19.23
CA TYR A 218 10.77 10.59 19.44
C TYR A 218 10.89 10.20 20.92
N PRO A 219 10.70 8.91 21.31
CA PRO A 219 10.05 7.88 20.50
C PRO A 219 8.65 8.25 20.08
N PHE A 220 7.96 7.36 19.39
CA PHE A 220 6.69 7.63 18.72
C PHE A 220 5.55 8.07 19.67
N TYR A 221 4.69 8.90 19.12
CA TYR A 221 3.32 9.13 19.52
C TYR A 221 2.42 8.75 18.34
N GLU A 222 1.42 7.93 18.57
CA GLU A 222 0.51 7.47 17.53
C GLU A 222 -0.93 7.83 17.89
N ARG A 223 -1.58 8.54 16.97
CA ARG A 223 -2.99 8.88 17.04
C ARG A 223 -3.54 8.89 15.63
N ASN A 224 -4.44 7.99 15.36
CA ASN A 224 -5.09 7.88 14.06
C ASN A 224 -6.48 7.30 14.21
N SER A 225 -7.34 7.57 13.22
CA SER A 225 -8.71 7.07 13.18
C SER A 225 -8.86 6.14 11.99
N PHE A 226 -9.23 4.89 12.26
CA PHE A 226 -9.49 3.89 11.24
C PHE A 226 -10.86 3.26 11.43
N CYS A 227 -11.31 2.50 10.43
CA CYS A 227 -12.61 1.85 10.42
C CYS A 227 -12.92 1.01 11.67
N LEU A 228 -11.92 0.47 12.33
CA LEU A 228 -12.07 -0.35 13.54
C LEU A 228 -11.63 0.37 14.82
N ASN A 229 -11.01 1.54 14.72
CA ASN A 229 -10.53 2.33 15.86
C ASN A 229 -11.17 3.72 15.83
N VAL A 230 -12.41 3.79 16.25
CA VAL A 230 -13.31 4.94 16.06
C VAL A 230 -13.14 6.06 17.08
N ASP A 231 -12.47 5.85 18.18
CA ASP A 231 -12.42 6.79 19.30
C ASP A 231 -11.20 7.72 19.29
N GLY A 232 -10.29 7.55 18.33
CA GLY A 232 -9.08 8.37 18.23
C GLY A 232 -8.13 8.18 19.42
N SER A 233 -8.07 7.00 19.98
CA SER A 233 -7.17 6.65 21.08
C SER A 233 -5.71 6.92 20.73
N GLU A 234 -4.93 7.23 21.74
CA GLU A 234 -3.52 7.59 21.60
C GLU A 234 -2.61 6.61 22.34
N TRP A 235 -1.45 6.38 21.75
CA TRP A 235 -0.36 5.62 22.35
C TRP A 235 0.94 6.42 22.29
N ALA A 236 1.75 6.30 23.32
CA ALA A 236 3.05 6.97 23.37
C ALA A 236 4.13 6.05 23.95
N ALA A 237 5.22 5.92 23.21
CA ALA A 237 6.42 5.28 23.72
C ALA A 237 7.33 6.29 24.42
N TYR A 238 8.06 5.81 25.43
CA TYR A 238 9.05 6.58 26.18
C TYR A 238 10.36 5.77 26.25
N ARG A 239 11.48 6.41 25.95
CA ARG A 239 12.79 5.79 26.03
C ARG A 239 13.44 6.04 27.39
N LYS A 240 13.96 4.99 28.02
CA LYS A 240 14.77 5.12 29.25
C LYS A 240 16.03 5.93 28.97
N ILE A 241 16.36 6.81 29.91
CA ILE A 241 17.57 7.61 29.86
C ILE A 241 18.14 7.77 31.26
N LYS A 242 19.47 7.71 31.40
CA LYS A 242 20.21 7.91 32.65
C LYS A 242 21.06 9.16 32.58
N GLN A 243 21.48 9.62 33.74
CA GLN A 243 22.41 10.76 33.80
C GLN A 243 23.66 10.50 32.95
N GLY A 244 24.01 11.47 32.12
CA GLY A 244 25.13 11.43 31.19
C GLY A 244 24.85 10.74 29.85
N GLU A 245 23.69 10.08 29.67
CA GLU A 245 23.29 9.50 28.39
C GLU A 245 22.74 10.58 27.45
N GLU A 246 22.85 10.30 26.17
CA GLU A 246 22.46 11.18 25.06
C GLU A 246 21.47 10.49 24.14
N LEU A 247 20.53 11.27 23.61
CA LEU A 247 19.64 10.88 22.53
C LEU A 247 19.82 11.85 21.38
N GLU A 248 19.87 11.32 20.16
CA GLU A 248 19.97 12.11 18.92
C GLU A 248 18.84 11.76 17.98
N VAL A 249 18.28 12.79 17.33
CA VAL A 249 17.25 12.66 16.30
C VAL A 249 17.36 13.82 15.32
N SER A 250 17.08 13.57 14.05
CA SER A 250 17.18 14.60 13.01
C SER A 250 15.96 14.62 12.11
N TYR A 251 15.57 15.83 11.71
CA TYR A 251 14.45 16.10 10.81
C TYR A 251 14.87 17.05 9.70
N ILE A 252 14.18 16.99 8.58
CA ILE A 252 14.32 17.94 7.47
C ILE A 252 12.97 18.55 7.16
N LEU A 253 12.91 19.87 7.04
CA LEU A 253 11.83 20.61 6.43
C LEU A 253 12.21 20.89 4.98
N GLN A 254 11.56 20.21 4.04
CA GLN A 254 11.74 20.43 2.60
C GLN A 254 10.66 21.38 2.10
N PHE A 255 11.05 22.28 1.20
CA PHE A 255 10.16 23.27 0.57
C PHE A 255 10.23 23.15 -0.93
N GLY A 256 9.12 23.39 -1.60
CA GLY A 256 9.06 23.42 -3.04
C GLY A 256 7.77 23.94 -3.61
N GLU A 257 7.78 24.14 -4.92
CA GLU A 257 6.59 24.40 -5.72
C GLU A 257 6.10 23.12 -6.35
N ALA A 258 4.80 22.97 -6.51
CA ALA A 258 4.16 21.86 -7.20
C ALA A 258 2.84 22.33 -7.83
N GLU A 259 2.47 21.75 -8.96
CA GLU A 259 1.20 22.08 -9.61
C GLU A 259 0.00 21.45 -8.86
N ASN A 260 0.21 20.33 -8.21
CA ASN A 260 -0.81 19.60 -7.46
C ASN A 260 -0.17 18.73 -6.35
N LEU A 261 -1.03 18.07 -5.57
CA LEU A 261 -0.62 17.21 -4.46
C LEU A 261 0.25 16.02 -4.91
N THR A 262 -0.07 15.41 -6.06
CA THR A 262 0.71 14.29 -6.64
C THR A 262 2.15 14.71 -6.90
N GLU A 263 2.35 15.87 -7.52
CA GLU A 263 3.70 16.37 -7.80
C GLU A 263 4.45 16.73 -6.51
N ALA A 264 3.76 17.28 -5.50
CA ALA A 264 4.35 17.56 -4.19
C ALA A 264 4.84 16.28 -3.50
N SER A 265 3.99 15.25 -3.47
CA SER A 265 4.33 13.93 -2.94
C SER A 265 5.50 13.28 -3.70
N TRP A 266 5.46 13.35 -5.03
CA TRP A 266 6.52 12.81 -5.88
C TRP A 266 7.87 13.48 -5.65
N LYS A 267 7.90 14.81 -5.57
CA LYS A 267 9.14 15.57 -5.27
C LYS A 267 9.73 15.18 -3.91
N THR A 268 8.88 14.92 -2.92
CA THR A 268 9.31 14.42 -1.62
C THR A 268 9.84 12.99 -1.72
N SER A 269 9.15 12.10 -2.43
CA SER A 269 9.59 10.73 -2.64
C SER A 269 10.92 10.67 -3.40
N VAL A 270 11.11 11.48 -4.44
CA VAL A 270 12.39 11.58 -5.17
C VAL A 270 13.52 12.07 -4.26
N PHE A 271 13.27 13.09 -3.46
CA PHE A 271 14.25 13.58 -2.49
C PHE A 271 14.68 12.47 -1.51
N GLN A 272 13.71 11.67 -1.04
CA GLN A 272 14.01 10.55 -0.15
C GLN A 272 14.73 9.41 -0.86
N MET A 273 14.33 9.07 -2.10
CA MET A 273 15.06 8.09 -2.91
C MET A 273 16.54 8.48 -3.05
N GLU A 274 16.82 9.74 -3.39
CA GLU A 274 18.20 10.24 -3.55
C GLU A 274 19.00 10.27 -2.24
N ARG A 275 18.32 10.43 -1.12
CA ARG A 275 18.95 10.50 0.21
C ARG A 275 19.18 9.13 0.84
N ILE A 276 18.24 8.20 0.68
CA ILE A 276 18.21 6.92 1.41
C ILE A 276 18.79 5.78 0.59
N LEU A 277 18.39 5.72 -0.69
CA LEU A 277 18.77 4.59 -1.53
C LEU A 277 20.23 4.74 -2.00
N ASN A 278 20.97 3.68 -1.81
CA ASN A 278 22.27 3.50 -2.44
C ASN A 278 22.09 2.83 -3.81
N ASP A 279 23.09 2.89 -4.66
CA ASP A 279 23.07 2.22 -5.97
C ASP A 279 22.94 0.69 -5.85
N ASP A 280 23.41 0.13 -4.74
CA ASP A 280 23.36 -1.30 -4.44
C ASP A 280 22.16 -1.61 -3.52
N ILE A 281 21.02 -1.94 -4.13
CA ILE A 281 19.80 -2.33 -3.39
C ILE A 281 19.99 -3.75 -2.89
N ARG A 282 19.84 -3.91 -1.56
CA ARG A 282 19.97 -5.22 -0.92
C ARG A 282 18.90 -6.19 -1.44
N HIS A 283 19.35 -7.34 -1.93
CA HIS A 283 18.48 -8.44 -2.33
C HIS A 283 19.19 -9.77 -2.05
N PRO A 284 18.45 -10.78 -1.54
CA PRO A 284 19.08 -12.01 -1.05
C PRO A 284 19.46 -13.00 -2.16
N PHE A 285 18.84 -12.91 -3.33
CA PHE A 285 18.99 -13.87 -4.43
C PHE A 285 19.01 -13.15 -5.78
N SER A 286 19.67 -13.74 -6.79
CA SER A 286 19.50 -13.27 -8.16
C SER A 286 18.09 -13.58 -8.66
N LEU A 287 17.56 -12.73 -9.55
CA LEU A 287 16.20 -12.90 -10.07
C LEU A 287 16.05 -14.22 -10.83
N GLU A 288 17.05 -14.59 -11.63
CA GLU A 288 17.08 -15.83 -12.40
C GLU A 288 17.03 -17.09 -11.53
N GLU A 289 17.69 -17.06 -10.35
CA GLU A 289 17.70 -18.19 -9.41
C GLU A 289 16.32 -18.47 -8.81
N THR A 290 15.45 -17.48 -8.73
CA THR A 290 14.14 -17.61 -8.09
C THR A 290 13.09 -18.26 -9.01
N ILE A 291 13.21 -18.09 -10.32
CA ILE A 291 12.23 -18.54 -11.31
C ILE A 291 11.92 -20.03 -11.23
N PRO A 292 12.90 -20.96 -11.22
CA PRO A 292 12.60 -22.39 -11.13
C PRO A 292 11.81 -22.77 -9.88
N TYR A 293 12.12 -22.20 -8.73
CA TYR A 293 11.44 -22.53 -7.47
C TYR A 293 9.99 -22.04 -7.45
N ARG A 294 9.71 -20.84 -8.01
CA ARG A 294 8.35 -20.32 -8.16
C ARG A 294 7.52 -21.19 -9.11
N ARG A 295 8.09 -21.58 -10.26
CA ARG A 295 7.45 -22.47 -11.24
C ARG A 295 7.18 -23.85 -10.66
N ASP A 296 8.13 -24.45 -9.95
CA ASP A 296 7.96 -25.75 -9.33
C ASP A 296 6.88 -25.73 -8.24
N LEU A 297 6.79 -24.64 -7.46
CA LEU A 297 5.72 -24.48 -6.46
C LEU A 297 4.34 -24.48 -7.14
N LEU A 298 4.15 -23.65 -8.17
CA LEU A 298 2.88 -23.58 -8.91
C LEU A 298 2.53 -24.91 -9.56
N HIS A 299 3.48 -25.52 -10.27
CA HIS A 299 3.28 -26.81 -10.91
C HIS A 299 2.84 -27.90 -9.92
N ASN A 300 3.49 -28.00 -8.77
CA ASN A 300 3.20 -29.01 -7.76
C ASN A 300 1.91 -28.75 -6.97
N SER A 301 1.34 -27.54 -7.08
CA SER A 301 0.05 -27.20 -6.48
C SER A 301 -1.16 -27.73 -7.28
N PHE A 302 -0.96 -28.25 -8.49
CA PHE A 302 -2.04 -28.79 -9.32
C PHE A 302 -2.76 -29.96 -8.66
N ARG A 303 -4.10 -29.98 -8.77
CA ARG A 303 -4.99 -31.06 -8.31
C ARG A 303 -5.96 -31.44 -9.43
N ASP A 304 -6.26 -32.71 -9.52
CA ASP A 304 -7.23 -33.29 -10.48
C ASP A 304 -8.22 -34.14 -9.72
N PHE A 305 -9.52 -33.98 -9.99
CA PHE A 305 -10.61 -34.65 -9.28
C PHE A 305 -11.50 -35.42 -10.30
N PRO A 306 -10.99 -36.46 -10.93
CA PRO A 306 -11.69 -37.18 -12.00
C PRO A 306 -12.94 -37.91 -11.49
N GLU A 307 -13.07 -38.16 -10.18
CA GLU A 307 -14.25 -38.78 -9.58
C GLU A 307 -15.42 -37.82 -9.36
N LYS A 308 -15.19 -36.51 -9.48
CA LYS A 308 -16.21 -35.49 -9.30
C LYS A 308 -16.93 -35.17 -10.60
N LYS A 309 -18.14 -34.64 -10.49
CA LYS A 309 -18.92 -34.18 -11.65
C LYS A 309 -18.13 -33.14 -12.45
N ASN A 310 -18.13 -33.29 -13.76
CA ASN A 310 -17.40 -32.44 -14.72
C ASN A 310 -15.88 -32.48 -14.58
N HIS A 311 -15.30 -33.38 -13.79
CA HIS A 311 -13.86 -33.59 -13.61
C HIS A 311 -13.09 -32.29 -13.32
N PRO A 312 -13.44 -31.54 -12.27
CA PRO A 312 -12.78 -30.30 -11.95
C PRO A 312 -11.29 -30.52 -11.68
N CYS A 313 -10.47 -29.58 -12.13
CA CYS A 313 -9.03 -29.58 -11.87
C CYS A 313 -8.52 -28.15 -11.86
N GLY A 314 -7.37 -27.95 -11.22
CA GLY A 314 -6.71 -26.65 -11.12
C GLY A 314 -5.63 -26.63 -10.06
N TYR A 315 -5.17 -25.46 -9.72
CA TYR A 315 -4.09 -25.23 -8.77
C TYR A 315 -4.66 -24.89 -7.40
N VAL A 316 -3.95 -25.28 -6.31
CA VAL A 316 -4.37 -24.98 -4.94
C VAL A 316 -4.54 -23.46 -4.78
N CYS A 317 -5.70 -23.05 -4.27
CA CYS A 317 -6.05 -21.65 -4.11
C CYS A 317 -5.25 -21.01 -2.96
N HIS A 318 -5.34 -21.59 -1.76
CA HIS A 318 -4.64 -21.13 -0.57
C HIS A 318 -4.02 -22.28 0.19
N PHE A 319 -2.89 -22.02 0.88
CA PHE A 319 -2.27 -22.96 1.81
C PHE A 319 -1.42 -22.20 2.85
N SER A 320 -1.17 -22.83 4.00
CA SER A 320 -0.23 -22.30 4.98
C SER A 320 1.20 -22.61 4.55
N PRO A 321 2.16 -21.68 4.72
CA PRO A 321 3.57 -21.94 4.41
C PRO A 321 4.19 -23.06 5.27
N ARG A 322 3.52 -23.45 6.35
CA ARG A 322 3.93 -24.50 7.29
C ARG A 322 3.25 -25.83 7.03
N GLU A 323 2.36 -25.86 6.03
CA GLU A 323 1.67 -27.08 5.58
C GLU A 323 1.90 -27.29 4.08
N ASN A 324 2.04 -28.53 3.66
CA ASN A 324 2.21 -28.89 2.24
C ASN A 324 0.86 -28.76 1.51
N TYR A 325 0.54 -27.63 0.91
CA TYR A 325 -0.65 -27.33 0.11
C TYR A 325 -2.00 -27.64 0.80
N GLY A 326 -2.03 -28.21 1.99
CA GLY A 326 -3.25 -28.59 2.70
C GLY A 326 -4.19 -29.50 1.90
N ASN A 327 -5.46 -29.54 2.32
CA ASN A 327 -6.52 -30.31 1.68
C ASN A 327 -7.53 -29.38 0.99
N GLN A 328 -7.08 -28.37 0.27
CA GLN A 328 -7.98 -27.43 -0.38
C GLN A 328 -8.66 -28.03 -1.60
N ASN A 329 -9.98 -27.99 -1.58
CA ASN A 329 -10.86 -28.46 -2.64
C ASN A 329 -11.67 -27.29 -3.22
N VAL A 330 -11.03 -26.14 -3.45
CA VAL A 330 -11.63 -24.96 -4.08
C VAL A 330 -10.76 -24.48 -5.22
N LEU A 331 -11.39 -24.05 -6.32
CA LEU A 331 -10.77 -23.47 -7.49
C LEU A 331 -11.26 -22.03 -7.64
N GLU A 332 -10.34 -21.08 -7.60
CA GLU A 332 -10.63 -19.65 -7.70
C GLU A 332 -10.00 -19.07 -8.97
N TYR A 333 -10.80 -18.43 -9.82
CA TYR A 333 -10.39 -18.05 -11.17
C TYR A 333 -9.89 -16.61 -11.32
N GLY A 334 -10.24 -15.74 -10.44
CA GLY A 334 -9.65 -14.40 -10.31
C GLY A 334 -9.31 -14.11 -8.86
N PHE A 335 -8.84 -12.92 -8.53
CA PHE A 335 -8.39 -12.54 -7.19
C PHE A 335 -7.23 -13.45 -6.72
N SER A 336 -7.18 -13.84 -5.46
CA SER A 336 -6.01 -14.52 -4.86
C SER A 336 -5.71 -15.92 -5.42
N GLY A 337 -6.69 -16.64 -5.90
CA GLY A 337 -6.47 -17.95 -6.53
C GLY A 337 -5.98 -17.88 -7.98
N ASN A 338 -6.47 -16.91 -8.70
CA ASN A 338 -6.16 -16.55 -10.10
C ASN A 338 -5.66 -17.68 -10.99
N GLN A 339 -6.50 -18.72 -11.19
CA GLN A 339 -6.13 -19.92 -11.95
C GLN A 339 -5.64 -19.61 -13.36
N THR A 340 -6.25 -18.62 -14.01
CA THR A 340 -5.88 -18.26 -15.40
C THR A 340 -4.53 -17.57 -15.49
N MET A 341 -4.13 -16.78 -14.47
CA MET A 341 -2.76 -16.26 -14.35
C MET A 341 -1.75 -17.40 -14.19
N VAL A 342 -2.04 -18.34 -13.28
CA VAL A 342 -1.15 -19.51 -13.09
C VAL A 342 -1.03 -20.31 -14.39
N CYS A 343 -2.14 -20.52 -15.11
CA CYS A 343 -2.11 -21.19 -16.40
C CYS A 343 -1.23 -20.46 -17.42
N TYR A 344 -1.35 -19.12 -17.49
CA TYR A 344 -0.52 -18.31 -18.39
C TYR A 344 0.98 -18.51 -18.10
N GLU A 345 1.38 -18.45 -16.83
CA GLU A 345 2.77 -18.65 -16.45
C GLU A 345 3.25 -20.10 -16.68
N MET A 346 2.37 -21.09 -16.55
CA MET A 346 2.71 -22.48 -16.86
C MET A 346 2.84 -22.73 -18.38
N LEU A 347 2.03 -22.10 -19.22
CA LEU A 347 2.17 -22.16 -20.69
C LEU A 347 3.52 -21.58 -21.11
N ARG A 348 3.90 -20.42 -20.59
CA ARG A 348 5.20 -19.78 -20.84
C ARG A 348 6.37 -20.64 -20.36
N ALA A 349 6.22 -21.22 -19.15
CA ALA A 349 7.23 -22.13 -18.62
C ALA A 349 7.40 -23.39 -19.48
N ALA A 350 6.32 -23.92 -20.06
CA ALA A 350 6.38 -25.06 -20.97
C ALA A 350 7.16 -24.74 -22.25
N GLU A 351 6.90 -23.57 -22.86
CA GLU A 351 7.63 -23.08 -24.04
C GLU A 351 9.12 -22.93 -23.72
N GLU A 352 9.46 -22.24 -22.63
CA GLU A 352 10.87 -21.99 -22.28
C GLU A 352 11.65 -23.25 -21.92
N THR A 353 11.01 -24.20 -21.22
CA THR A 353 11.68 -25.38 -20.65
C THR A 353 11.51 -26.66 -21.45
N GLY A 354 10.55 -26.73 -22.38
CA GLY A 354 10.15 -27.93 -23.10
C GLY A 354 9.43 -28.98 -22.23
N LYS A 355 8.98 -28.63 -21.02
CA LYS A 355 8.23 -29.52 -20.14
C LYS A 355 6.75 -29.52 -20.49
N GLU A 356 6.32 -30.47 -21.32
CA GLU A 356 4.94 -30.57 -21.81
C GLU A 356 3.90 -30.71 -20.67
N GLU A 357 4.28 -31.31 -19.52
CA GLU A 357 3.38 -31.47 -18.37
C GLU A 357 2.87 -30.11 -17.83
N TYR A 358 3.66 -29.03 -17.91
CA TYR A 358 3.23 -27.70 -17.54
C TYR A 358 2.06 -27.24 -18.40
N ARG A 359 2.19 -27.42 -19.72
CA ARG A 359 1.15 -27.08 -20.70
C ARG A 359 -0.10 -27.94 -20.51
N GLU A 360 0.06 -29.27 -20.36
CA GLU A 360 -1.09 -30.19 -20.19
C GLU A 360 -1.97 -29.82 -18.99
N ARG A 361 -1.37 -29.48 -17.85
CA ARG A 361 -2.11 -29.07 -16.63
C ARG A 361 -2.81 -27.73 -16.83
N ALA A 362 -2.14 -26.76 -17.43
CA ALA A 362 -2.74 -25.46 -17.75
C ALA A 362 -3.93 -25.60 -18.70
N LEU A 363 -3.80 -26.38 -19.77
CA LEU A 363 -4.87 -26.61 -20.73
C LEU A 363 -6.11 -27.28 -20.07
N LYS A 364 -5.91 -28.28 -19.21
CA LYS A 364 -7.00 -28.91 -18.45
C LYS A 364 -7.73 -27.91 -17.56
N THR A 365 -6.98 -27.08 -16.85
CA THR A 365 -7.55 -26.05 -15.97
C THR A 365 -8.38 -25.04 -16.75
N ILE A 366 -7.86 -24.53 -17.87
CA ILE A 366 -8.57 -23.59 -18.74
C ILE A 366 -9.81 -24.24 -19.34
N GLN A 367 -9.71 -25.50 -19.79
CA GLN A 367 -10.83 -26.22 -20.38
C GLN A 367 -12.01 -26.34 -19.38
N PHE A 368 -11.72 -26.72 -18.12
CA PHE A 368 -12.75 -26.75 -17.07
C PHE A 368 -13.39 -25.36 -16.85
N PHE A 369 -12.57 -24.30 -16.83
CA PHE A 369 -13.06 -22.93 -16.67
C PHE A 369 -13.99 -22.51 -17.79
N VAL A 370 -13.57 -22.69 -19.04
CA VAL A 370 -14.33 -22.29 -20.23
C VAL A 370 -15.63 -23.08 -20.38
N GLU A 371 -15.60 -24.38 -20.09
CA GLU A 371 -16.78 -25.25 -20.26
C GLU A 371 -17.80 -25.14 -19.12
N HIS A 372 -17.35 -24.84 -17.89
CA HIS A 372 -18.20 -25.02 -16.72
C HIS A 372 -18.34 -23.79 -15.83
N CYS A 373 -17.45 -22.79 -15.94
CA CYS A 373 -17.44 -21.66 -15.00
C CYS A 373 -18.08 -20.38 -15.56
N ILE A 374 -18.52 -20.37 -16.80
CA ILE A 374 -19.16 -19.20 -17.42
C ILE A 374 -20.68 -19.32 -17.24
N ALA A 375 -21.31 -18.26 -16.74
CA ALA A 375 -22.75 -18.19 -16.58
C ALA A 375 -23.46 -17.94 -17.93
N GLU A 376 -24.76 -18.16 -18.01
CA GLU A 376 -25.59 -17.86 -19.19
C GLU A 376 -25.54 -16.37 -19.60
N SER A 377 -25.14 -15.50 -18.69
CA SER A 377 -24.95 -14.05 -18.89
C SER A 377 -23.59 -13.67 -19.48
N ASP A 378 -22.73 -14.62 -19.80
CA ASP A 378 -21.33 -14.45 -20.19
C ASP A 378 -20.41 -13.93 -19.08
N LEU A 379 -20.88 -13.84 -17.82
CA LEU A 379 -20.07 -13.48 -16.67
C LEU A 379 -19.42 -14.72 -16.03
N PRO A 380 -18.12 -14.67 -15.66
CA PRO A 380 -17.47 -15.80 -15.01
C PRO A 380 -17.83 -15.90 -13.53
N ASN A 381 -18.02 -17.12 -13.06
CA ASN A 381 -18.10 -17.43 -11.63
C ASN A 381 -16.71 -17.36 -11.00
N ALA A 382 -16.61 -16.80 -9.79
CA ALA A 382 -15.34 -16.56 -9.12
C ALA A 382 -14.66 -17.82 -8.60
N MET A 383 -15.41 -18.66 -7.92
CA MET A 383 -14.90 -19.79 -7.16
C MET A 383 -15.81 -21.02 -7.28
N TYR A 384 -15.19 -22.17 -7.43
CA TYR A 384 -15.85 -23.47 -7.44
C TYR A 384 -15.40 -24.32 -6.26
N SER A 385 -16.37 -24.76 -5.43
CA SER A 385 -16.14 -25.73 -4.37
C SER A 385 -16.20 -27.14 -4.94
N VAL A 386 -15.09 -27.84 -5.02
CA VAL A 386 -15.00 -29.22 -5.50
C VAL A 386 -15.73 -30.18 -4.56
N GLU A 387 -15.72 -29.92 -3.26
CA GLU A 387 -16.40 -30.75 -2.27
C GLU A 387 -17.90 -30.69 -2.43
N LYS A 388 -18.46 -29.48 -2.53
CA LYS A 388 -19.92 -29.27 -2.68
C LYS A 388 -20.42 -29.41 -4.13
N GLU A 389 -19.51 -29.43 -5.11
CA GLU A 389 -19.79 -29.41 -6.55
C GLU A 389 -20.67 -28.22 -6.97
N GLU A 390 -20.41 -27.04 -6.37
CA GLU A 390 -21.16 -25.81 -6.61
C GLU A 390 -20.27 -24.57 -6.59
N PHE A 391 -20.76 -23.44 -7.16
CA PHE A 391 -20.09 -22.16 -7.09
C PHE A 391 -20.31 -21.46 -5.76
N VAL A 392 -19.25 -20.78 -5.29
CA VAL A 392 -19.24 -19.89 -4.12
C VAL A 392 -19.25 -18.46 -4.63
N TYR A 393 -20.10 -17.62 -4.05
CA TYR A 393 -20.28 -16.22 -4.43
C TYR A 393 -19.74 -15.29 -3.33
N TRP A 394 -19.50 -14.04 -3.67
CA TRP A 394 -19.02 -13.01 -2.75
C TRP A 394 -17.74 -13.44 -2.03
N TRP A 395 -16.80 -13.99 -2.82
CA TRP A 395 -15.55 -14.47 -2.28
C TRP A 395 -14.69 -13.30 -1.77
N THR A 396 -14.46 -13.27 -0.48
CA THR A 396 -13.47 -12.47 0.21
C THR A 396 -13.06 -13.19 1.50
N GLY A 397 -11.87 -12.91 2.03
CA GLY A 397 -11.42 -13.47 3.28
C GLY A 397 -12.39 -13.21 4.45
N VAL A 398 -13.06 -12.06 4.44
CA VAL A 398 -13.95 -11.62 5.52
C VAL A 398 -15.43 -12.01 5.34
N LEU A 399 -15.89 -12.34 4.14
CA LEU A 399 -17.28 -12.73 3.85
C LEU A 399 -17.46 -14.24 3.67
N MET A 400 -16.48 -14.93 3.13
CA MET A 400 -16.58 -16.36 2.85
C MET A 400 -16.91 -17.20 4.08
N PRO A 401 -16.36 -16.97 5.27
CA PRO A 401 -16.67 -17.77 6.47
C PRO A 401 -18.17 -17.80 6.80
N PHE A 402 -18.90 -16.72 6.51
CA PHE A 402 -20.35 -16.65 6.72
C PHE A 402 -21.19 -17.53 5.77
N GLN A 403 -20.58 -18.03 4.71
CA GLN A 403 -21.24 -18.99 3.81
C GLN A 403 -21.16 -20.44 4.33
N TYR A 404 -20.27 -20.69 5.30
CA TYR A 404 -20.04 -22.02 5.87
C TYR A 404 -20.57 -22.14 7.29
N SER A 405 -20.70 -21.05 8.03
CA SER A 405 -21.25 -21.05 9.39
C SER A 405 -22.14 -19.84 9.65
N GLU A 406 -23.25 -20.08 10.39
CA GLU A 406 -24.08 -19.04 10.98
C GLU A 406 -23.81 -18.93 12.50
N ASN A 407 -22.93 -19.77 13.03
CA ASN A 407 -22.58 -19.77 14.45
C ASN A 407 -21.60 -18.64 14.75
N ARG A 408 -22.09 -17.62 15.45
CA ARG A 408 -21.31 -16.44 15.80
C ARG A 408 -20.04 -16.79 16.58
N GLU A 409 -20.09 -17.74 17.52
CA GLU A 409 -18.93 -18.12 18.31
C GLU A 409 -17.82 -18.79 17.47
N GLU A 410 -18.22 -19.56 16.45
CA GLU A 410 -17.27 -20.16 15.49
C GLU A 410 -16.65 -19.09 14.60
N LEU A 411 -17.47 -18.19 14.09
CA LEU A 411 -17.01 -17.06 13.27
C LEU A 411 -16.07 -16.14 14.05
N GLU A 412 -16.40 -15.82 15.31
CA GLU A 412 -15.54 -14.99 16.16
C GLU A 412 -14.21 -15.65 16.49
N LYS A 413 -14.13 -16.96 16.59
CA LYS A 413 -12.84 -17.67 16.74
C LYS A 413 -11.96 -17.57 15.51
N PHE A 414 -12.55 -17.45 14.34
CA PHE A 414 -11.84 -17.39 13.07
C PHE A 414 -11.52 -15.96 12.63
N LEU A 415 -12.49 -15.04 12.73
CA LEU A 415 -12.38 -13.66 12.23
C LEU A 415 -12.16 -12.61 13.33
N GLY A 416 -12.37 -12.98 14.60
CA GLY A 416 -12.43 -12.03 15.69
C GLY A 416 -13.79 -11.33 15.85
N ASN A 417 -14.05 -10.87 17.07
CA ASN A 417 -15.35 -10.29 17.46
C ASN A 417 -15.69 -9.02 16.66
N GLN A 418 -14.71 -8.16 16.38
CA GLN A 418 -14.94 -6.89 15.67
C GLN A 418 -15.29 -7.11 14.21
N VAL A 419 -14.53 -7.96 13.51
CA VAL A 419 -14.79 -8.29 12.11
C VAL A 419 -16.17 -8.95 11.98
N VAL A 420 -16.48 -9.90 12.86
CA VAL A 420 -17.82 -10.54 12.86
C VAL A 420 -18.90 -9.50 13.15
N GLY A 421 -18.69 -8.60 14.10
CA GLY A 421 -19.63 -7.52 14.40
C GLY A 421 -19.89 -6.58 13.21
N ALA A 422 -18.84 -6.26 12.44
CA ALA A 422 -18.96 -5.41 11.25
C ALA A 422 -19.57 -6.15 10.05
N MET A 423 -19.20 -7.42 9.83
CA MET A 423 -19.48 -8.13 8.58
C MET A 423 -20.76 -8.97 8.60
N MET A 424 -21.23 -9.41 9.79
CA MET A 424 -22.42 -10.27 9.89
C MET A 424 -23.66 -9.65 9.22
N GLY A 425 -23.91 -8.35 9.43
CA GLY A 425 -25.04 -7.66 8.80
C GLY A 425 -24.90 -7.53 7.28
N ILE A 426 -23.68 -7.40 6.76
CA ILE A 426 -23.40 -7.38 5.33
C ILE A 426 -23.64 -8.77 4.73
N ALA A 427 -23.07 -9.81 5.35
CA ALA A 427 -23.23 -11.19 4.91
C ALA A 427 -24.69 -11.62 4.87
N GLU A 428 -25.50 -11.23 5.89
CA GLU A 428 -26.92 -11.52 5.93
C GLU A 428 -27.70 -10.83 4.78
N LYS A 429 -27.36 -9.58 4.45
CA LYS A 429 -27.98 -8.85 3.32
C LYS A 429 -27.61 -9.44 1.96
N LEU A 430 -26.45 -10.10 1.83
CA LEU A 430 -26.02 -10.77 0.61
C LEU A 430 -26.52 -12.22 0.49
N LYS A 431 -27.09 -12.77 1.55
CA LYS A 431 -27.52 -14.17 1.58
C LYS A 431 -28.54 -14.47 0.47
N GLY A 432 -28.24 -15.50 -0.33
CA GLY A 432 -29.08 -15.94 -1.44
C GLY A 432 -28.89 -15.15 -2.74
N THR A 433 -28.11 -14.07 -2.74
CA THR A 433 -27.76 -13.34 -3.96
C THR A 433 -26.52 -13.98 -4.58
N LYS A 434 -26.59 -14.33 -5.86
CA LYS A 434 -25.47 -14.85 -6.63
C LYS A 434 -24.80 -13.71 -7.35
N GLY A 435 -23.55 -13.42 -7.04
CA GLY A 435 -22.84 -12.32 -7.65
C GLY A 435 -21.33 -12.40 -7.49
N ASN A 436 -20.64 -11.53 -8.20
CA ASN A 436 -19.19 -11.51 -8.23
C ASN A 436 -18.67 -10.06 -8.37
N TYR A 437 -17.44 -9.86 -7.92
CA TYR A 437 -16.76 -8.57 -8.03
C TYR A 437 -16.20 -8.35 -9.44
N CYS A 438 -16.23 -7.10 -9.87
CA CYS A 438 -15.70 -6.69 -11.17
C CYS A 438 -14.23 -7.08 -11.34
N ARG A 439 -13.42 -6.89 -10.29
CA ARG A 439 -12.02 -7.33 -10.23
C ARG A 439 -11.88 -8.80 -10.61
N THR A 440 -12.49 -9.68 -9.82
CA THR A 440 -12.36 -11.13 -9.98
C THR A 440 -12.77 -11.62 -11.38
N MET A 441 -13.87 -11.08 -11.91
CA MET A 441 -14.33 -11.41 -13.25
C MET A 441 -13.35 -10.98 -14.33
N THR A 442 -12.82 -9.76 -14.21
CA THR A 442 -11.93 -9.18 -15.21
C THR A 442 -10.57 -9.85 -15.23
N GLU A 443 -9.96 -10.07 -14.07
CA GLU A 443 -8.65 -10.75 -13.96
C GLU A 443 -8.69 -12.14 -14.60
N ALA A 444 -9.75 -12.92 -14.32
CA ALA A 444 -9.91 -14.24 -14.94
C ALA A 444 -9.91 -14.18 -16.48
N MET A 445 -10.58 -13.18 -17.05
CA MET A 445 -10.70 -13.02 -18.50
C MET A 445 -9.47 -12.37 -19.14
N TYR A 446 -8.80 -11.48 -18.43
CA TYR A 446 -7.54 -10.87 -18.87
C TYR A 446 -6.47 -11.94 -19.08
N TYR A 447 -6.25 -12.79 -18.09
CA TYR A 447 -5.27 -13.86 -18.19
C TYR A 447 -5.72 -14.98 -19.13
N LEU A 448 -7.02 -15.25 -19.30
CA LEU A 448 -7.50 -16.15 -20.34
C LEU A 448 -7.16 -15.63 -21.76
N MET A 449 -7.30 -14.32 -21.97
CA MET A 449 -6.89 -13.71 -23.25
C MET A 449 -5.38 -13.82 -23.47
N LEU A 450 -4.58 -13.64 -22.43
CA LEU A 450 -3.13 -13.84 -22.54
C LEU A 450 -2.77 -15.30 -22.83
N CYS A 451 -3.44 -16.27 -22.21
CA CYS A 451 -3.29 -17.69 -22.56
C CYS A 451 -3.62 -17.98 -24.02
N PHE A 452 -4.72 -17.39 -24.52
CA PHE A 452 -5.09 -17.50 -25.92
C PHE A 452 -4.00 -16.96 -26.86
N LEU A 453 -3.46 -15.78 -26.56
CA LEU A 453 -2.41 -15.15 -27.36
C LEU A 453 -1.13 -15.99 -27.34
N GLU A 454 -0.74 -16.52 -26.19
CA GLU A 454 0.44 -17.38 -26.03
C GLU A 454 0.34 -18.66 -26.87
N GLU A 455 -0.78 -19.39 -26.74
CA GLU A 455 -1.02 -20.61 -27.53
C GLU A 455 -1.11 -20.35 -29.04
N LYS A 456 -1.69 -19.21 -29.42
CA LYS A 456 -1.72 -18.79 -30.84
C LYS A 456 -0.32 -18.51 -31.36
N GLU A 457 0.56 -17.85 -30.63
CA GLU A 457 1.96 -17.65 -31.02
C GLU A 457 2.68 -18.99 -31.18
N ASN A 458 2.37 -19.96 -30.37
CA ASN A 458 2.87 -21.34 -30.42
C ASN A 458 2.17 -22.21 -31.48
N GLY A 459 1.30 -21.62 -32.29
CA GLY A 459 0.66 -22.26 -33.44
C GLY A 459 -0.64 -23.00 -33.15
N THR A 460 -1.19 -22.89 -31.90
CA THR A 460 -2.47 -23.51 -31.53
C THR A 460 -3.55 -22.45 -31.35
N LEU A 461 -4.65 -22.55 -32.09
CA LEU A 461 -5.75 -21.60 -32.02
C LEU A 461 -6.93 -22.16 -31.26
N HIS A 462 -7.15 -21.67 -30.03
CA HIS A 462 -8.28 -22.00 -29.17
C HIS A 462 -9.43 -20.99 -29.39
N LYS A 463 -10.26 -21.24 -30.39
CA LYS A 463 -11.34 -20.32 -30.76
C LYS A 463 -12.39 -20.18 -29.64
N ASP A 464 -12.67 -21.24 -28.94
CA ASP A 464 -13.59 -21.30 -27.80
C ASP A 464 -13.16 -20.35 -26.66
N TRP A 465 -11.87 -20.24 -26.36
CA TRP A 465 -11.35 -19.29 -25.37
C TRP A 465 -11.59 -17.85 -25.81
N LEU A 466 -11.27 -17.55 -27.09
CA LEU A 466 -11.51 -16.22 -27.65
C LEU A 466 -13.01 -15.87 -27.62
N ASP A 467 -13.87 -16.80 -28.01
CA ASP A 467 -15.33 -16.59 -28.05
C ASP A 467 -15.86 -16.24 -26.62
N VAL A 468 -15.37 -16.90 -25.56
CA VAL A 468 -15.72 -16.61 -24.17
C VAL A 468 -15.24 -15.22 -23.75
N VAL A 469 -13.99 -14.85 -24.04
CA VAL A 469 -13.45 -13.53 -23.68
C VAL A 469 -14.18 -12.41 -24.43
N VAL A 470 -14.50 -12.61 -25.70
CA VAL A 470 -15.25 -11.65 -26.53
C VAL A 470 -16.66 -11.47 -25.99
N ALA A 471 -17.36 -12.56 -25.65
CA ALA A 471 -18.69 -12.50 -25.07
C ALA A 471 -18.69 -11.74 -23.73
N PHE A 472 -17.74 -12.02 -22.85
CA PHE A 472 -17.54 -11.26 -21.63
C PHE A 472 -17.33 -9.76 -21.87
N CYS A 473 -16.42 -9.39 -22.80
CA CYS A 473 -16.18 -7.99 -23.13
C CYS A 473 -17.42 -7.30 -23.70
N ASP A 474 -18.21 -8.01 -24.52
CA ASP A 474 -19.47 -7.51 -25.03
C ASP A 474 -20.49 -7.28 -23.92
N LYS A 475 -20.57 -8.20 -22.96
CA LYS A 475 -21.39 -8.04 -21.75
C LYS A 475 -20.93 -6.86 -20.90
N MET A 476 -19.64 -6.69 -20.69
CA MET A 476 -19.10 -5.53 -19.94
C MET A 476 -19.45 -4.21 -20.63
N ILE A 477 -19.42 -4.14 -21.97
CA ILE A 477 -19.87 -2.95 -22.71
C ILE A 477 -21.37 -2.70 -22.56
N GLU A 478 -22.20 -3.78 -22.56
CA GLU A 478 -23.65 -3.68 -22.36
C GLU A 478 -24.00 -3.06 -21.01
N ILE A 479 -23.25 -3.44 -19.95
CA ILE A 479 -23.51 -2.98 -18.56
C ILE A 479 -22.66 -1.76 -18.15
N GLN A 480 -21.87 -1.17 -19.06
CA GLN A 480 -21.14 0.07 -18.80
C GLN A 480 -22.11 1.23 -18.61
N ASN A 481 -21.95 2.00 -17.55
CA ASN A 481 -22.73 3.20 -17.30
C ASN A 481 -22.51 4.30 -18.36
N ALA A 482 -23.44 5.21 -18.49
CA ALA A 482 -23.37 6.29 -19.46
C ALA A 482 -22.14 7.21 -19.26
N ASP A 483 -21.70 7.39 -18.02
CA ASP A 483 -20.50 8.14 -17.62
C ASP A 483 -19.19 7.37 -17.85
N GLY A 484 -19.27 6.12 -18.28
CA GLY A 484 -18.12 5.26 -18.54
C GLY A 484 -17.70 4.36 -17.39
N SER A 485 -18.35 4.46 -16.25
CA SER A 485 -18.03 3.66 -15.08
C SER A 485 -18.60 2.24 -15.13
N TRP A 486 -18.04 1.37 -14.27
CA TRP A 486 -18.60 0.08 -13.89
C TRP A 486 -18.74 0.01 -12.38
N TYR A 487 -19.82 -0.68 -11.94
CA TYR A 487 -20.02 -0.93 -10.51
C TYR A 487 -18.96 -1.89 -9.98
N ARG A 488 -18.71 -1.80 -8.67
CA ARG A 488 -17.79 -2.68 -7.95
C ARG A 488 -18.09 -4.17 -8.15
N ALA A 489 -19.39 -4.51 -8.22
CA ALA A 489 -19.86 -5.88 -8.36
C ALA A 489 -21.21 -5.96 -9.09
N TYR A 490 -21.48 -7.15 -9.60
CA TYR A 490 -22.73 -7.47 -10.31
C TYR A 490 -23.29 -8.81 -9.85
N THR A 491 -24.61 -8.98 -9.94
CA THR A 491 -25.20 -10.33 -9.86
C THR A 491 -24.74 -11.15 -11.07
N MET A 492 -24.92 -12.46 -10.99
CA MET A 492 -24.57 -13.34 -12.13
C MET A 492 -25.49 -13.16 -13.35
N GLU A 493 -26.54 -12.35 -13.25
CA GLU A 493 -27.39 -11.90 -14.38
C GLU A 493 -26.92 -10.55 -14.96
N GLY A 494 -25.90 -9.91 -14.35
CA GLY A 494 -25.38 -8.62 -14.79
C GLY A 494 -26.12 -7.42 -14.18
N VAL A 495 -26.87 -7.60 -13.09
CA VAL A 495 -27.50 -6.49 -12.37
C VAL A 495 -26.48 -5.85 -11.43
N PRO A 496 -26.32 -4.51 -11.45
CA PRO A 496 -25.35 -3.83 -10.60
C PRO A 496 -25.71 -3.96 -9.11
N MET A 497 -24.70 -4.15 -8.27
CA MET A 497 -24.82 -4.20 -6.83
C MET A 497 -24.55 -2.82 -6.23
N THR A 498 -25.59 -2.26 -5.58
CA THR A 498 -25.51 -0.96 -4.88
C THR A 498 -25.90 -1.08 -3.40
N TYR A 499 -26.31 -2.27 -2.96
CA TYR A 499 -26.73 -2.53 -1.60
C TYR A 499 -26.12 -3.85 -1.09
N PRO A 500 -25.59 -3.87 0.14
CA PRO A 500 -25.55 -2.77 1.12
C PRO A 500 -24.54 -1.66 0.76
N GLU A 501 -24.90 -0.40 0.99
CA GLU A 501 -24.08 0.78 0.64
C GLU A 501 -22.72 0.77 1.34
N GLU A 502 -22.67 0.29 2.59
CA GLU A 502 -21.44 0.16 3.35
C GLU A 502 -20.41 -0.78 2.70
N TRP A 503 -20.86 -1.64 1.75
CA TRP A 503 -20.01 -2.58 1.03
C TRP A 503 -19.80 -2.19 -0.44
N PHE A 504 -20.81 -1.67 -1.11
CA PHE A 504 -20.77 -1.37 -2.55
C PHE A 504 -20.67 0.12 -2.87
N GLY A 505 -20.66 1.00 -1.87
CA GLY A 505 -20.57 2.44 -2.04
C GLY A 505 -21.92 3.16 -1.98
N SER A 506 -21.88 4.42 -1.54
CA SER A 506 -23.03 5.29 -1.29
C SER A 506 -23.22 6.40 -2.33
N ASN A 507 -22.20 6.65 -3.16
CA ASN A 507 -22.19 7.72 -4.16
C ASN A 507 -21.59 7.23 -5.49
N VAL A 508 -21.66 8.05 -6.53
CA VAL A 508 -21.21 7.69 -7.89
C VAL A 508 -19.72 7.30 -7.92
N ILE A 509 -18.87 7.99 -7.17
CA ILE A 509 -17.44 7.75 -7.14
C ILE A 509 -17.14 6.39 -6.53
N GLU A 510 -17.72 6.09 -5.38
CA GLU A 510 -17.55 4.81 -4.68
C GLU A 510 -18.17 3.64 -5.45
N GLN A 511 -19.40 3.81 -5.93
CA GLN A 511 -20.08 2.78 -6.71
C GLN A 511 -19.36 2.48 -8.02
N GLY A 512 -18.73 3.49 -8.62
CA GLY A 512 -17.93 3.39 -9.84
C GLY A 512 -16.55 2.76 -9.66
N SER A 513 -16.20 2.24 -8.48
CA SER A 513 -14.86 1.71 -8.19
C SER A 513 -14.50 0.45 -8.99
N GLY A 514 -15.45 -0.22 -9.63
CA GLY A 514 -15.17 -1.30 -10.58
C GLY A 514 -14.58 -0.85 -11.92
N THR A 515 -14.57 0.47 -12.20
CA THR A 515 -14.16 1.04 -13.50
C THR A 515 -12.70 0.76 -13.86
N ILE A 516 -11.87 0.56 -12.88
CA ILE A 516 -10.42 0.39 -13.05
C ILE A 516 -10.03 -0.98 -13.66
N PHE A 517 -10.92 -1.98 -13.64
CA PHE A 517 -10.56 -3.34 -14.01
C PHE A 517 -10.81 -3.70 -15.49
N PRO A 518 -11.97 -3.46 -16.12
CA PRO A 518 -12.25 -4.00 -17.48
C PRO A 518 -11.33 -3.47 -18.56
N GLY A 519 -10.64 -2.35 -18.33
CA GLY A 519 -9.74 -1.72 -19.29
C GLY A 519 -8.65 -2.65 -19.83
N GLU A 520 -8.12 -3.53 -18.98
CA GLU A 520 -7.01 -4.43 -19.35
C GLU A 520 -7.44 -5.48 -20.41
N VAL A 521 -8.55 -6.15 -20.22
CA VAL A 521 -9.04 -7.16 -21.19
C VAL A 521 -9.60 -6.49 -22.44
N LEU A 522 -10.28 -5.33 -22.31
CA LEU A 522 -10.80 -4.57 -23.45
C LEU A 522 -9.68 -4.09 -24.38
N ALA A 523 -8.53 -3.68 -23.84
CA ALA A 523 -7.37 -3.29 -24.62
C ALA A 523 -6.84 -4.44 -25.47
N LEU A 524 -6.67 -5.62 -24.89
CA LEU A 524 -6.19 -6.82 -25.59
C LEU A 524 -7.16 -7.28 -26.69
N VAL A 525 -8.48 -7.29 -26.38
CA VAL A 525 -9.49 -7.69 -27.36
C VAL A 525 -9.58 -6.67 -28.51
N HIS A 526 -9.42 -5.37 -28.23
CA HIS A 526 -9.33 -4.35 -29.26
C HIS A 526 -8.10 -4.59 -30.16
N GLU A 527 -6.93 -4.78 -29.56
CA GLU A 527 -5.68 -5.02 -30.29
C GLU A 527 -5.80 -6.23 -31.22
N TYR A 528 -6.38 -7.32 -30.72
CA TYR A 528 -6.55 -8.54 -31.50
C TYR A 528 -7.60 -8.44 -32.59
N THR A 529 -8.78 -7.85 -32.32
CA THR A 529 -9.93 -7.84 -33.21
C THR A 529 -10.00 -6.61 -34.12
N GLY A 530 -9.34 -5.52 -33.77
CA GLY A 530 -9.47 -4.22 -34.45
C GLY A 530 -10.84 -3.56 -34.26
N ASN A 531 -11.71 -4.07 -33.35
CA ASN A 531 -13.07 -3.56 -33.19
C ASN A 531 -13.10 -2.34 -32.25
N GLU A 532 -13.49 -1.20 -32.80
CA GLU A 532 -13.51 0.11 -32.13
C GLU A 532 -14.44 0.20 -30.92
N LYS A 533 -15.42 -0.71 -30.76
CA LYS A 533 -16.31 -0.68 -29.58
C LYS A 533 -15.54 -0.92 -28.27
N TYR A 534 -14.52 -1.77 -28.26
CA TYR A 534 -13.71 -2.06 -27.09
C TYR A 534 -12.82 -0.86 -26.72
N ARG A 535 -12.20 -0.23 -27.73
CA ARG A 535 -11.44 1.00 -27.53
C ARG A 535 -12.33 2.12 -27.00
N SER A 536 -13.55 2.25 -27.52
CA SER A 536 -14.50 3.27 -27.04
C SER A 536 -14.87 3.07 -25.58
N ALA A 537 -15.11 1.84 -25.14
CA ALA A 537 -15.42 1.51 -23.75
C ALA A 537 -14.23 1.78 -22.83
N LEU A 538 -13.02 1.39 -23.23
CA LEU A 538 -11.79 1.71 -22.49
C LEU A 538 -11.59 3.22 -22.35
N CYS A 539 -11.81 4.00 -23.42
CA CYS A 539 -11.66 5.47 -23.35
C CYS A 539 -12.66 6.12 -22.39
N LYS A 540 -13.91 5.64 -22.36
CA LYS A 540 -14.91 6.15 -21.41
C LYS A 540 -14.51 5.85 -19.96
N ALA A 541 -14.02 4.66 -19.67
CA ALA A 541 -13.51 4.31 -18.37
C ALA A 541 -12.31 5.19 -17.97
N ALA A 542 -11.36 5.36 -18.87
CA ALA A 542 -10.21 6.23 -18.65
C ALA A 542 -10.62 7.71 -18.42
N ASP A 543 -11.65 8.21 -19.13
CA ASP A 543 -12.19 9.55 -18.91
C ASP A 543 -12.82 9.69 -17.53
N PHE A 544 -13.60 8.69 -17.06
CA PHE A 544 -14.12 8.63 -15.70
C PHE A 544 -13.01 8.67 -14.63
N ILE A 545 -11.99 7.84 -14.81
CA ILE A 545 -10.83 7.80 -13.90
C ILE A 545 -10.13 9.16 -13.85
N MET A 546 -9.89 9.78 -15.00
CA MET A 546 -9.26 11.11 -15.07
C MET A 546 -10.07 12.17 -14.35
N GLU A 547 -11.39 12.15 -14.49
CA GLU A 547 -12.30 13.14 -13.91
C GLU A 547 -12.45 12.99 -12.40
N HIS A 548 -12.55 11.75 -11.91
CA HIS A 548 -12.95 11.51 -10.52
C HIS A 548 -11.81 11.07 -9.60
N TYR A 549 -10.75 10.44 -10.12
CA TYR A 549 -9.72 9.85 -9.26
C TYR A 549 -8.37 10.57 -9.32
N VAL A 550 -7.96 11.05 -10.50
CA VAL A 550 -6.60 11.56 -10.70
C VAL A 550 -6.41 12.93 -10.06
N GLU A 551 -7.34 13.88 -10.29
CA GLU A 551 -7.16 15.27 -9.89
C GLU A 551 -7.13 15.46 -8.36
N ASP A 552 -8.01 14.76 -7.64
CA ASP A 552 -8.15 14.86 -6.18
C ASP A 552 -7.43 13.73 -5.42
N VAL A 553 -6.67 12.88 -6.12
CA VAL A 553 -5.96 11.73 -5.54
C VAL A 553 -6.94 10.78 -4.82
N LEU A 554 -8.04 10.44 -5.48
CA LEU A 554 -9.10 9.57 -4.96
C LEU A 554 -9.09 8.20 -5.65
N TYR A 555 -7.96 7.51 -5.66
CA TYR A 555 -7.78 6.21 -6.31
C TYR A 555 -8.48 5.09 -5.54
N LEU A 556 -9.80 4.99 -5.68
CA LEU A 556 -10.57 3.91 -5.08
C LEU A 556 -10.22 2.58 -5.71
N GLY A 557 -9.97 1.58 -4.88
CA GLY A 557 -9.54 0.28 -5.33
C GLY A 557 -10.64 -0.66 -5.77
N GLY A 558 -11.85 -0.46 -5.31
CA GLY A 558 -12.94 -1.43 -5.57
C GLY A 558 -12.57 -2.85 -5.15
N LEU A 559 -11.66 -2.98 -4.18
CA LEU A 559 -11.15 -4.25 -3.69
C LEU A 559 -12.27 -5.11 -3.10
N ASN A 560 -12.10 -6.43 -3.19
CA ASN A 560 -13.09 -7.36 -2.67
C ASN A 560 -13.24 -7.27 -1.14
N ASP A 561 -12.16 -6.97 -0.44
CA ASP A 561 -12.06 -7.07 1.03
C ASP A 561 -12.29 -5.76 1.79
N THR A 562 -12.41 -4.63 1.10
CA THR A 562 -12.61 -3.33 1.76
C THR A 562 -14.05 -2.87 1.77
N THR A 563 -14.47 -2.22 2.84
CA THR A 563 -15.75 -1.50 2.90
C THR A 563 -15.57 -0.08 2.40
N HIS A 564 -16.63 0.54 1.86
CA HIS A 564 -16.61 1.96 1.52
C HIS A 564 -17.01 2.86 2.70
N LYS A 565 -17.52 2.28 3.78
CA LYS A 565 -17.93 3.06 4.93
C LYS A 565 -16.77 3.24 5.90
N LYS A 566 -16.21 4.45 5.92
CA LYS A 566 -15.27 4.91 6.94
C LYS A 566 -13.98 4.08 7.04
N SER A 567 -13.56 3.47 5.94
CA SER A 567 -12.29 2.79 5.81
C SER A 567 -11.30 3.64 5.02
N VAL A 568 -10.04 3.21 4.99
CA VAL A 568 -9.08 3.78 4.04
C VAL A 568 -9.61 3.49 2.64
N LYS A 569 -10.07 4.54 1.94
CA LYS A 569 -10.73 4.40 0.64
C LYS A 569 -9.75 4.44 -0.52
N ILE A 570 -8.61 5.08 -0.33
CA ILE A 570 -7.52 5.14 -1.30
C ILE A 570 -6.55 4.04 -0.95
N ASP A 571 -6.35 3.13 -1.86
CA ASP A 571 -5.52 1.95 -1.67
C ASP A 571 -4.46 1.77 -2.76
N ALA A 572 -3.37 1.09 -2.43
CA ALA A 572 -2.25 0.87 -3.34
C ALA A 572 -2.67 0.07 -4.58
N VAL A 573 -3.49 -0.96 -4.40
CA VAL A 573 -3.98 -1.81 -5.50
C VAL A 573 -4.88 -1.01 -6.43
N GLY A 574 -5.74 -0.14 -5.87
CA GLY A 574 -6.52 0.81 -6.66
C GLY A 574 -5.65 1.72 -7.51
N VAL A 575 -4.57 2.27 -6.95
CA VAL A 575 -3.60 3.08 -7.70
C VAL A 575 -2.97 2.29 -8.84
N MET A 576 -2.61 1.02 -8.60
CA MET A 576 -1.99 0.13 -9.61
C MET A 576 -2.91 -0.11 -10.81
N TYR A 577 -4.17 -0.48 -10.58
CA TYR A 577 -5.13 -0.71 -11.68
C TYR A 577 -5.52 0.58 -12.40
N ASN A 578 -5.65 1.71 -11.70
CA ASN A 578 -5.82 3.02 -12.33
C ASN A 578 -4.64 3.34 -13.26
N MET A 579 -3.41 3.11 -12.80
CA MET A 579 -2.19 3.29 -13.57
C MET A 579 -2.21 2.45 -14.86
N ARG A 580 -2.52 1.14 -14.77
CA ARG A 580 -2.60 0.20 -15.89
C ARG A 580 -3.67 0.61 -16.89
N THR A 581 -4.90 0.89 -16.45
CA THR A 581 -6.01 1.28 -17.33
C THR A 581 -5.71 2.57 -18.11
N LEU A 582 -5.13 3.57 -17.45
CA LEU A 582 -4.74 4.83 -18.09
C LEU A 582 -3.57 4.63 -19.09
N LEU A 583 -2.59 3.79 -18.73
CA LEU A 583 -1.50 3.44 -19.64
C LEU A 583 -2.04 2.76 -20.92
N LEU A 584 -2.91 1.78 -20.79
CA LEU A 584 -3.51 1.07 -21.91
C LEU A 584 -4.38 2.00 -22.78
N ALA A 585 -5.11 2.93 -22.17
CA ALA A 585 -5.82 3.97 -22.88
C ALA A 585 -4.86 4.89 -23.67
N TYR A 586 -3.70 5.23 -23.11
CA TYR A 586 -2.66 5.97 -23.83
C TYR A 586 -2.10 5.15 -25.00
N GLU A 587 -1.72 3.92 -24.76
CA GLU A 587 -1.15 3.05 -25.80
C GLU A 587 -2.10 2.84 -26.98
N THR A 588 -3.39 2.70 -26.69
CA THR A 588 -4.45 2.53 -27.67
C THR A 588 -4.76 3.81 -28.46
N THR A 589 -4.64 4.99 -27.83
CA THR A 589 -5.12 6.26 -28.42
C THR A 589 -4.04 7.30 -28.70
N LYS A 590 -2.89 7.16 -28.05
CA LYS A 590 -1.79 8.16 -28.02
C LYS A 590 -2.22 9.54 -27.51
N LYS A 591 -3.27 9.61 -26.69
CA LYS A 591 -3.70 10.86 -26.05
C LYS A 591 -2.87 11.15 -24.80
N GLU A 592 -2.07 12.21 -24.84
CA GLU A 592 -1.16 12.63 -23.76
C GLU A 592 -1.83 12.76 -22.38
N ARG A 593 -3.11 13.11 -22.33
CA ARG A 593 -3.85 13.19 -21.06
C ARG A 593 -3.87 11.86 -20.30
N TYR A 594 -3.94 10.74 -21.00
CA TYR A 594 -3.94 9.42 -20.34
C TYR A 594 -2.53 9.03 -19.87
N LEU A 595 -1.49 9.40 -20.61
CA LEU A 595 -0.11 9.24 -20.11
C LEU A 595 0.15 10.10 -18.88
N TYR A 596 -0.37 11.33 -18.87
CA TYR A 596 -0.31 12.18 -17.67
C TYR A 596 -0.98 11.53 -16.48
N GLY A 597 -2.19 10.95 -16.64
CA GLY A 597 -2.90 10.23 -15.56
C GLY A 597 -2.16 8.98 -15.09
N ALA A 598 -1.67 8.15 -16.01
CA ALA A 598 -0.88 6.96 -15.70
C ALA A 598 0.40 7.31 -14.93
N LYS A 599 1.13 8.35 -15.37
CA LYS A 599 2.30 8.88 -14.67
C LYS A 599 1.95 9.41 -13.29
N SER A 600 0.82 10.12 -13.15
CA SER A 600 0.36 10.64 -11.86
C SER A 600 0.07 9.51 -10.86
N ALA A 601 -0.60 8.44 -11.29
CA ALA A 601 -0.82 7.26 -10.48
C ALA A 601 0.50 6.59 -10.08
N ALA A 602 1.44 6.41 -11.04
CA ALA A 602 2.78 5.87 -10.77
C ALA A 602 3.56 6.71 -9.75
N GLN A 603 3.45 8.02 -9.80
CA GLN A 603 4.10 8.94 -8.86
C GLN A 603 3.52 8.84 -7.44
N ILE A 604 2.20 8.69 -7.30
CA ILE A 604 1.56 8.46 -6.01
C ILE A 604 1.95 7.09 -5.45
N LEU A 605 2.03 6.06 -6.30
CA LEU A 605 2.41 4.71 -5.89
C LEU A 605 3.80 4.65 -5.25
N ALA A 606 4.72 5.54 -5.64
CA ALA A 606 6.01 5.68 -4.99
C ALA A 606 5.91 6.04 -3.50
N SER A 607 4.84 6.70 -3.07
CA SER A 607 4.64 7.01 -1.65
C SER A 607 4.18 5.80 -0.82
N TRP A 608 3.67 4.75 -1.46
CA TRP A 608 3.32 3.49 -0.83
C TRP A 608 4.52 2.53 -0.69
N THR A 609 5.61 2.79 -1.42
CA THR A 609 6.77 1.89 -1.50
C THR A 609 7.79 2.24 -0.42
N TYR A 610 8.16 1.27 0.41
CA TYR A 610 9.19 1.43 1.41
C TYR A 610 10.55 1.69 0.76
N LEU A 611 11.18 2.79 1.18
CA LEU A 611 12.52 3.20 0.74
C LEU A 611 13.61 2.85 1.75
N TRP A 612 13.24 2.23 2.87
CA TRP A 612 14.14 1.90 3.97
C TRP A 612 13.76 0.57 4.61
N ASP A 613 14.71 -0.05 5.29
CA ASP A 613 14.51 -1.31 5.99
C ASP A 613 14.09 -1.06 7.44
N ILE A 614 12.88 -1.50 7.77
CA ILE A 614 12.33 -1.43 9.13
C ILE A 614 13.13 -2.38 10.05
N PRO A 615 13.54 -1.92 11.25
CA PRO A 615 14.17 -2.81 12.23
C PRO A 615 13.14 -3.78 12.83
N PHE A 616 13.52 -5.06 12.89
CA PHE A 616 12.75 -6.11 13.54
C PHE A 616 13.50 -6.65 14.76
N ASP A 617 12.76 -7.05 15.80
CA ASP A 617 13.31 -7.77 16.93
C ASP A 617 13.94 -9.10 16.44
N GLU A 618 15.16 -9.37 16.87
CA GLU A 618 15.95 -10.53 16.45
C GLU A 618 15.27 -11.90 16.75
N ASN A 619 14.27 -11.91 17.64
CA ASN A 619 13.51 -13.09 18.01
C ASN A 619 12.30 -13.34 17.10
N THR A 620 11.91 -12.39 16.27
CA THR A 620 10.79 -12.51 15.32
C THR A 620 11.18 -13.33 14.09
N LEU A 621 10.20 -13.75 13.30
CA LEU A 621 10.43 -14.45 12.04
C LEU A 621 11.27 -13.60 11.07
N LEU A 622 10.89 -12.33 10.89
CA LEU A 622 11.54 -11.41 9.96
C LEU A 622 12.94 -11.02 10.45
N GLY A 623 13.10 -10.76 11.75
CA GLY A 623 14.41 -10.43 12.34
C GLY A 623 15.42 -11.56 12.19
N LYS A 624 15.02 -12.82 12.45
CA LYS A 624 15.89 -14.01 12.28
C LYS A 624 16.33 -14.24 10.85
N ASN A 625 15.56 -13.81 9.89
CA ASN A 625 15.82 -14.05 8.47
C ASN A 625 16.34 -12.80 7.74
N ASP A 626 16.75 -11.76 8.45
CA ASP A 626 17.28 -10.52 7.87
C ASP A 626 16.39 -9.98 6.74
N PHE A 627 15.08 -9.86 7.03
CA PHE A 627 14.09 -9.38 6.06
C PHE A 627 14.29 -7.88 5.80
N GLY A 628 14.33 -7.49 4.53
CA GLY A 628 14.34 -6.09 4.11
C GLY A 628 12.97 -5.65 3.61
N THR A 629 12.51 -4.49 4.07
CA THR A 629 11.26 -3.89 3.61
C THR A 629 11.41 -2.96 2.41
N THR A 630 12.63 -2.57 2.06
CA THR A 630 12.88 -1.72 0.88
C THR A 630 12.33 -2.37 -0.38
N GLY A 631 11.45 -1.66 -1.10
CA GLY A 631 10.80 -2.11 -2.32
C GLY A 631 9.42 -2.74 -2.12
N TRP A 632 9.04 -3.10 -0.90
CA TRP A 632 7.69 -3.58 -0.61
C TRP A 632 6.68 -2.43 -0.60
N ALA A 633 5.46 -2.70 -1.06
CA ALA A 633 4.37 -1.75 -0.95
C ALA A 633 3.62 -1.93 0.37
N GLY A 634 3.20 -0.83 0.98
CA GLY A 634 2.29 -0.88 2.12
C GLY A 634 0.93 -1.40 1.69
N CYS A 635 0.36 -2.32 2.44
CA CYS A 635 -0.99 -2.80 2.21
C CYS A 635 -2.02 -1.83 2.82
N ASP A 636 -3.08 -1.63 2.11
CA ASP A 636 -4.20 -0.75 2.41
C ASP A 636 -5.39 -1.46 3.07
N VAL A 637 -5.49 -2.78 2.90
CA VAL A 637 -6.51 -3.60 3.58
C VAL A 637 -6.34 -3.54 5.09
N ILE A 638 -5.09 -3.51 5.57
CA ILE A 638 -4.77 -3.26 6.98
C ILE A 638 -4.30 -1.81 7.14
N PRO A 639 -5.02 -1.00 7.90
CA PRO A 639 -4.85 0.44 7.93
C PRO A 639 -3.42 0.94 8.08
N GLY A 640 -3.03 1.87 7.23
CA GLY A 640 -1.85 2.69 7.38
C GLY A 640 -0.54 1.91 7.40
N CYS A 641 -0.30 1.05 6.43
CA CYS A 641 0.98 0.36 6.25
C CYS A 641 1.48 -0.42 7.48
N SER A 642 0.59 -1.04 8.26
CA SER A 642 1.02 -1.99 9.31
C SER A 642 1.49 -3.33 8.75
N TYR A 643 1.38 -3.48 7.44
CA TYR A 643 1.56 -4.69 6.69
C TYR A 643 2.07 -4.34 5.29
N VAL A 644 3.00 -5.13 4.77
CA VAL A 644 3.46 -5.00 3.39
C VAL A 644 2.96 -6.16 2.56
N ASP A 645 2.63 -5.88 1.30
CA ASP A 645 1.99 -6.78 0.35
C ASP A 645 2.82 -6.91 -0.92
N ASP A 646 2.64 -7.99 -1.66
CA ASP A 646 3.43 -8.32 -2.84
C ASP A 646 2.82 -7.86 -4.18
N GLU A 647 1.57 -7.41 -4.22
CA GLU A 647 0.84 -7.15 -5.47
C GLU A 647 1.53 -6.15 -6.41
N PHE A 648 2.32 -5.22 -5.90
CA PHE A 648 2.98 -4.22 -6.75
C PHE A 648 3.92 -4.83 -7.80
N VAL A 649 4.48 -5.99 -7.54
CA VAL A 649 5.43 -6.63 -8.48
C VAL A 649 4.79 -6.94 -9.84
N GLU A 650 3.49 -7.25 -9.91
CA GLU A 650 2.76 -7.48 -11.15
C GLU A 650 2.76 -6.25 -12.08
N PHE A 651 2.74 -5.05 -11.49
CA PHE A 651 2.60 -3.78 -12.22
C PHE A 651 3.94 -3.13 -12.60
N VAL A 652 5.05 -3.76 -12.27
CA VAL A 652 6.38 -3.24 -12.66
C VAL A 652 6.55 -3.14 -14.18
N PRO A 653 6.09 -4.09 -15.03
CA PRO A 653 6.15 -3.92 -16.48
C PRO A 653 5.40 -2.68 -16.99
N ASP A 654 4.25 -2.35 -16.37
CA ASP A 654 3.49 -1.14 -16.70
C ASP A 654 4.26 0.12 -16.27
N LEU A 655 4.84 0.10 -15.08
CA LEU A 655 5.66 1.19 -14.54
C LEU A 655 6.88 1.47 -15.44
N MET A 656 7.55 0.43 -15.95
CA MET A 656 8.69 0.57 -16.87
C MET A 656 8.27 1.20 -18.20
N ARG A 657 7.10 0.85 -18.75
CA ARG A 657 6.55 1.48 -19.96
C ARG A 657 6.21 2.96 -19.73
N ILE A 658 5.61 3.28 -18.58
CA ILE A 658 5.34 4.67 -18.21
C ILE A 658 6.65 5.46 -18.07
N ALA A 659 7.67 4.87 -17.46
CA ALA A 659 9.00 5.48 -17.34
C ALA A 659 9.60 5.80 -18.72
N GLU A 660 9.49 4.85 -19.66
CA GLU A 660 9.94 5.01 -21.05
C GLU A 660 9.17 6.12 -21.76
N TYR A 661 7.84 6.06 -21.79
CA TYR A 661 7.01 7.06 -22.51
C TYR A 661 7.12 8.46 -21.91
N SER A 662 7.27 8.57 -20.61
CA SER A 662 7.35 9.89 -19.92
C SER A 662 8.77 10.42 -19.75
N GLY A 663 9.81 9.66 -20.14
CA GLY A 663 11.22 10.00 -19.91
C GLY A 663 11.60 10.09 -18.42
N ASN A 664 10.83 9.45 -17.53
CA ASN A 664 11.03 9.57 -16.09
C ASN A 664 11.87 8.41 -15.52
N LYS A 665 13.18 8.58 -15.52
CA LYS A 665 14.15 7.58 -15.00
C LYS A 665 13.89 7.16 -13.56
N LYS A 666 13.33 8.03 -12.69
CA LYS A 666 13.07 7.69 -11.28
C LYS A 666 11.97 6.65 -11.13
N LEU A 667 11.00 6.59 -12.06
CA LEU A 667 10.00 5.52 -12.09
C LEU A 667 10.63 4.16 -12.46
N ALA A 668 11.59 4.14 -13.37
CA ALA A 668 12.33 2.90 -13.68
C ALA A 668 13.17 2.42 -12.47
N ILE A 669 13.76 3.34 -11.71
CA ILE A 669 14.44 3.03 -10.44
C ILE A 669 13.42 2.46 -9.43
N LEU A 670 12.21 3.00 -9.36
CA LEU A 670 11.14 2.44 -8.52
C LEU A 670 10.84 0.98 -8.91
N GLY A 671 10.71 0.68 -10.21
CA GLY A 671 10.54 -0.70 -10.68
C GLY A 671 11.69 -1.63 -10.28
N LYS A 672 12.93 -1.13 -10.32
CA LYS A 672 14.12 -1.87 -9.84
C LYS A 672 13.99 -2.23 -8.36
N ILE A 673 13.71 -1.26 -7.50
CA ILE A 673 13.65 -1.52 -6.05
C ILE A 673 12.49 -2.44 -5.67
N VAL A 674 11.33 -2.32 -6.31
CA VAL A 674 10.19 -3.22 -6.10
C VAL A 674 10.57 -4.66 -6.47
N THR A 675 11.09 -4.88 -7.66
CA THR A 675 11.44 -6.24 -8.12
C THR A 675 12.53 -6.89 -7.27
N LEU A 676 13.55 -6.13 -6.87
CA LEU A 676 14.64 -6.65 -6.05
C LEU A 676 14.20 -6.86 -4.58
N GLY A 677 13.46 -5.90 -4.01
CA GLY A 677 12.99 -5.96 -2.62
C GLY A 677 12.06 -7.15 -2.36
N MET A 678 11.17 -7.45 -3.28
CA MET A 678 10.24 -8.60 -3.16
C MET A 678 10.92 -9.96 -3.01
N GLN A 679 12.21 -10.10 -3.35
CA GLN A 679 12.95 -11.35 -3.11
C GLN A 679 13.17 -11.62 -1.62
N HIS A 680 13.03 -10.62 -0.77
CA HIS A 680 13.16 -10.81 0.68
C HIS A 680 12.07 -11.71 1.26
N GLY A 681 10.88 -11.79 0.68
CA GLY A 681 9.78 -12.65 1.15
C GLY A 681 9.85 -14.11 0.70
N LEU A 682 10.70 -14.44 -0.28
CA LEU A 682 10.77 -15.76 -0.89
C LEU A 682 11.61 -16.75 -0.08
N SER A 683 11.08 -17.94 0.16
CA SER A 683 11.87 -19.05 0.71
C SER A 683 12.75 -19.68 -0.38
N MET A 684 14.02 -19.85 -0.04
CA MET A 684 15.03 -20.50 -0.87
C MET A 684 15.83 -21.48 -0.02
N PRO A 685 16.55 -22.47 -0.59
CA PRO A 685 17.30 -23.44 0.20
C PRO A 685 18.24 -22.84 1.25
N GLN A 686 18.74 -21.62 0.99
CA GLN A 686 19.63 -20.90 1.91
C GLN A 686 18.89 -20.13 3.00
N ARG A 687 17.56 -19.88 2.82
CA ARG A 687 16.73 -19.08 3.73
C ARG A 687 15.27 -19.52 3.66
N MET A 688 14.89 -20.46 4.51
CA MET A 688 13.60 -21.15 4.43
C MET A 688 12.47 -20.53 5.25
N TYR A 689 12.71 -19.54 6.10
CA TYR A 689 11.70 -18.95 7.01
C TYR A 689 10.98 -19.97 7.92
N GLY A 690 11.45 -21.22 8.00
CA GLY A 690 10.73 -22.32 8.64
C GLY A 690 9.56 -22.85 7.79
N TYR A 691 9.48 -22.49 6.52
CA TYR A 691 8.50 -23.00 5.56
C TYR A 691 8.85 -24.41 5.07
N THR A 692 7.86 -25.09 4.52
CA THR A 692 7.99 -26.53 4.19
C THR A 692 8.84 -26.80 2.95
N MET A 693 8.91 -25.85 2.00
CA MET A 693 9.67 -26.03 0.76
C MET A 693 10.16 -24.68 0.20
N PRO A 694 11.19 -24.68 -0.67
CA PRO A 694 11.58 -23.49 -1.41
C PRO A 694 10.49 -23.04 -2.39
N GLY A 695 10.48 -21.75 -2.74
CA GLY A 695 9.49 -21.15 -3.63
C GLY A 695 8.25 -20.61 -2.91
N ILE A 696 8.08 -20.88 -1.62
CA ILE A 696 7.00 -20.31 -0.82
C ILE A 696 7.30 -18.85 -0.53
N GLN A 697 6.31 -18.01 -0.75
CA GLN A 697 6.26 -16.63 -0.31
C GLN A 697 4.87 -16.40 0.29
N CYS A 698 4.82 -15.77 1.46
CA CYS A 698 3.55 -15.27 1.98
C CYS A 698 3.14 -14.01 1.22
N GLU A 699 1.84 -13.79 1.10
CA GLU A 699 1.24 -12.61 0.50
C GLU A 699 1.76 -11.35 1.17
N GLY A 700 1.89 -11.38 2.50
CA GLY A 700 2.40 -10.23 3.18
C GLY A 700 3.06 -10.48 4.53
N PHE A 701 3.64 -9.42 5.07
CA PHE A 701 4.45 -9.42 6.27
C PHE A 701 4.09 -8.25 7.18
N LEU A 702 4.00 -8.52 8.48
CA LEU A 702 3.61 -7.51 9.47
C LEU A 702 4.83 -6.64 9.83
N THR A 703 4.84 -5.44 9.32
CA THR A 703 5.93 -4.46 9.48
C THR A 703 5.74 -3.53 10.67
N SER A 704 4.50 -3.39 11.13
CA SER A 704 4.17 -2.63 12.33
C SER A 704 3.07 -3.32 13.10
N LEU A 705 2.99 -3.06 14.40
CA LEU A 705 1.86 -3.47 15.21
C LEU A 705 0.80 -2.38 15.18
N TRP A 706 -0.39 -2.71 14.75
CA TRP A 706 -1.54 -1.82 14.89
C TRP A 706 -1.95 -1.72 16.37
N LEU A 707 -1.89 -0.52 16.90
CA LEU A 707 -2.25 -0.24 18.30
C LEU A 707 -3.77 0.02 18.39
N SER A 708 -4.47 -0.77 19.18
CA SER A 708 -5.91 -0.69 19.37
C SER A 708 -6.29 -1.01 20.82
N ASP A 709 -7.41 -0.46 21.28
CA ASP A 709 -8.00 -0.73 22.59
C ASP A 709 -8.59 -2.14 22.72
N THR A 710 -8.72 -2.85 21.60
CA THR A 710 -9.35 -4.16 21.57
C THR A 710 -8.30 -5.25 21.44
N ASP A 711 -8.52 -6.35 22.16
CA ASP A 711 -7.68 -7.55 22.05
C ASP A 711 -7.87 -8.30 20.71
N ASP A 712 -8.86 -7.87 19.91
CA ASP A 712 -9.33 -8.58 18.71
C ASP A 712 -8.75 -7.97 17.45
N LEU A 713 -7.42 -7.95 17.31
CA LEU A 713 -6.74 -7.56 16.08
C LEU A 713 -6.54 -8.76 15.15
N GLU A 714 -7.50 -9.68 15.13
CA GLU A 714 -7.55 -10.74 14.14
C GLU A 714 -8.21 -10.18 12.89
N PHE A 715 -7.47 -10.13 11.80
CA PHE A 715 -7.97 -9.61 10.54
C PHE A 715 -7.93 -10.72 9.49
N SER A 716 -9.08 -10.99 8.86
CA SER A 716 -9.25 -11.84 7.66
C SER A 716 -8.46 -13.16 7.67
N GLY A 717 -8.62 -14.00 8.70
CA GLY A 717 -7.93 -15.29 8.78
C GLY A 717 -6.44 -15.21 9.12
N ALA A 718 -5.88 -14.00 9.21
CA ALA A 718 -4.60 -13.79 9.85
C ALA A 718 -4.83 -13.83 11.35
N VAL A 719 -4.31 -14.83 12.01
CA VAL A 719 -4.19 -14.86 13.49
C VAL A 719 -3.54 -13.57 13.92
N ALA A 720 -3.99 -12.96 15.03
CA ALA A 720 -3.37 -11.77 15.61
C ALA A 720 -1.87 -11.99 15.75
N LYS A 721 -1.11 -11.37 14.88
CA LYS A 721 0.33 -11.55 14.79
C LYS A 721 1.05 -10.29 15.24
N ASN A 722 2.28 -10.46 15.66
CA ASN A 722 3.12 -9.36 16.09
C ASN A 722 3.88 -8.78 14.90
N LYS A 723 4.37 -7.57 15.05
CA LYS A 723 5.40 -7.04 14.15
C LYS A 723 6.53 -8.06 13.98
N GLY A 724 6.89 -8.34 12.74
CA GLY A 724 7.95 -9.30 12.42
C GLY A 724 7.46 -10.72 12.12
N ASP A 725 6.14 -10.94 12.01
CA ASP A 725 5.53 -12.19 11.54
C ASP A 725 5.08 -12.08 10.07
N ASP A 726 4.78 -13.22 9.43
CA ASP A 726 4.07 -13.29 8.15
C ASP A 726 2.55 -13.38 8.38
N ASN A 727 1.75 -13.27 7.31
CA ASN A 727 0.29 -13.42 7.39
C ASN A 727 -0.19 -14.87 7.31
N ASP A 728 0.72 -15.83 7.20
CA ASP A 728 0.43 -17.27 7.07
C ASP A 728 -0.43 -17.65 5.84
N THR A 729 -0.46 -16.77 4.83
CA THR A 729 -1.28 -16.94 3.63
C THR A 729 -0.39 -17.09 2.40
N CYS A 730 -0.51 -18.22 1.71
CA CYS A 730 0.12 -18.47 0.42
C CYS A 730 -0.97 -18.81 -0.60
N ASN A 731 -0.83 -18.28 -1.81
CA ASN A 731 -1.77 -18.53 -2.90
C ASN A 731 -1.06 -18.54 -4.27
N GLY A 732 -1.79 -18.88 -5.32
CA GLY A 732 -1.25 -18.95 -6.67
C GLY A 732 -0.87 -17.58 -7.24
N LEU A 733 -1.59 -16.54 -6.84
CA LEU A 733 -1.39 -15.16 -7.31
C LEU A 733 0.03 -14.69 -7.06
N ILE A 734 0.55 -14.87 -5.85
CA ILE A 734 1.87 -14.36 -5.40
C ILE A 734 3.00 -14.76 -6.36
N ASN A 735 3.11 -16.05 -6.64
CA ASN A 735 4.14 -16.53 -7.58
C ASN A 735 3.80 -16.24 -9.04
N GLY A 736 2.52 -16.18 -9.39
CA GLY A 736 2.04 -15.77 -10.71
C GLY A 736 2.45 -14.33 -11.01
N GLN A 737 2.20 -13.40 -10.12
CA GLN A 737 2.58 -11.98 -10.26
C GLN A 737 4.09 -11.77 -10.37
N ALA A 738 4.86 -12.47 -9.53
CA ALA A 738 6.32 -12.39 -9.59
C ALA A 738 6.87 -12.92 -10.91
N LEU A 739 6.35 -14.05 -11.41
CA LEU A 739 6.74 -14.61 -12.70
C LEU A 739 6.29 -13.72 -13.88
N TYR A 740 5.06 -13.19 -13.82
CA TYR A 740 4.55 -12.25 -14.81
C TYR A 740 5.49 -11.05 -15.00
N ASN A 741 5.94 -10.47 -13.88
CA ASN A 741 6.92 -9.39 -13.91
C ASN A 741 8.23 -9.83 -14.59
N LEU A 742 8.88 -10.89 -14.06
CA LEU A 742 10.19 -11.33 -14.51
C LEU A 742 10.18 -11.75 -15.99
N ASP A 743 9.18 -12.52 -16.39
CA ASP A 743 9.05 -12.99 -17.75
C ASP A 743 8.69 -11.86 -18.73
N SER A 744 7.86 -10.90 -18.32
CA SER A 744 7.53 -9.73 -19.14
C SER A 744 8.74 -8.82 -19.37
N LEU A 745 9.54 -8.58 -18.32
CA LEU A 745 10.79 -7.81 -18.44
C LEU A 745 11.80 -8.54 -19.35
N LYS A 746 11.97 -9.85 -19.15
CA LYS A 746 12.89 -10.67 -19.94
C LYS A 746 12.50 -10.70 -21.42
N ARG A 747 11.20 -10.82 -21.76
CA ARG A 747 10.71 -10.76 -23.14
C ARG A 747 10.94 -9.40 -23.78
N ARG A 748 10.66 -8.30 -23.05
CA ARG A 748 10.78 -6.95 -23.60
C ARG A 748 12.22 -6.48 -23.75
N TYR A 749 13.05 -6.71 -22.72
CA TYR A 749 14.39 -6.14 -22.63
C TYR A 749 15.52 -7.16 -22.83
N HIS A 750 15.20 -8.45 -22.99
CA HIS A 750 16.14 -9.57 -23.16
C HIS A 750 17.14 -9.74 -22.00
N THR A 751 16.84 -9.20 -20.83
CA THR A 751 17.65 -9.28 -19.60
C THR A 751 16.80 -9.03 -18.37
N LEU A 752 17.26 -9.49 -17.20
CA LEU A 752 16.71 -9.12 -15.88
C LEU A 752 17.68 -8.21 -15.10
N GLU A 753 18.80 -7.81 -15.70
CA GLU A 753 19.72 -6.84 -15.11
C GLU A 753 19.14 -5.42 -15.25
N PHE A 754 18.58 -4.89 -14.20
CA PHE A 754 17.87 -3.59 -14.23
C PHE A 754 18.72 -2.43 -14.71
N ASP A 755 20.01 -2.40 -14.42
CA ASP A 755 20.89 -1.33 -14.91
C ASP A 755 20.98 -1.34 -16.43
N LYS A 756 21.04 -2.53 -17.06
CA LYS A 756 20.96 -2.68 -18.53
C LYS A 756 19.58 -2.31 -19.07
N ILE A 757 18.50 -2.67 -18.37
CA ILE A 757 17.14 -2.27 -18.76
C ILE A 757 17.01 -0.75 -18.74
N ILE A 758 17.45 -0.10 -17.67
CA ILE A 758 17.42 1.36 -17.53
C ILE A 758 18.28 2.04 -18.61
N GLU A 759 19.47 1.49 -18.90
CA GLU A 759 20.31 1.96 -19.99
C GLU A 759 19.63 1.84 -21.36
N GLN A 760 18.94 0.72 -21.63
CA GLN A 760 18.18 0.54 -22.89
C GLN A 760 17.03 1.54 -23.04
N ILE A 761 16.28 1.79 -21.95
CA ILE A 761 15.14 2.71 -21.95
C ILE A 761 15.60 4.16 -22.18
N PHE A 762 16.72 4.55 -21.58
CA PHE A 762 17.20 5.94 -21.56
C PHE A 762 18.49 6.15 -22.35
N ALA A 763 18.85 5.20 -23.26
CA ALA A 763 19.92 5.44 -24.23
C ALA A 763 19.56 6.62 -25.14
N GLU A 764 20.40 7.65 -25.17
CA GLU A 764 20.25 8.83 -26.05
C GLU A 764 20.37 8.46 -27.52
#